data_c5648d3803995c8a1f7d991a5a1bd1ca
#
_entry.id   c5648d3803995c8a1f7d991a5a1bd1ca
#
_cell.length_a   1.000
_cell.length_b   1.000
_cell.length_c   1.000
_cell.angle_alpha   90.00
_cell.angle_beta   90.00
_cell.angle_gamma   90.00
#
_symmetry.space_group_name_H-M   'P 1'
#
loop_
_entity.id
_entity.type
_entity.pdbx_description
1 polymer ?
#
loop_
_entity_poly.entity_id
_entity_poly.type
_entity_poly.pdbx_seq_one_letter_code
_entity_poly.pdbx_strand_id
1 'polypeptide(L)'
;MITKINKILSGGLMCCGIAVALTACTDSWDDHYESLGSGEGSVHEGTLWQAITSNPNLSHFAKVIEGCNYVDKLNGSQVFTVFAPTNDNLSEAEADQWISDYVGQKDTVLEENNTTLKEFIQNHMALYNHSYSPFRNDTLTLMNGKYAALQSDSTIDGIKMSEVNQLYSNGILNVINSPVKFFPNVFEASRKDADLEGVRSFLYNEHYYYKEFQEDQSVAGSIVNGKTQYLDSVFTQINQLYDYVGLINSEDSDYIMVAPTNKVWDELVADYQKYFDYPEIKDPDHPDLAKKNRDSLEYKMTRLAILQGTTFSRTFNKDTSLGDSAMSVNCIRNYTQRKSYWGAPFEYYQYYMPLAAKGALNQSDILKCSNGEVRKATEWNIDKRMTFHQYAIATSRNVKEVQKQGQTGGKDSLELASYKTEFVASNNKAFYNKLWNNSFLEIRPTLSTVTYWINFIIPDVLSNIGYDIYIVTAPALAKDTLASDEERRPTKFSCKMYGPGLGSSGEKLKSPAGKTTFETRPDSIDYILISSNYKFKKCTRYLNEEGVQMRMRITNEVLNNEMLIRPGDPEDKQLYTRDLRISAILVVPHGSLEVVDELPAKVGTGKKAIEVPASAQGTPGIIMYPHRAWDEEAGSFKDDGADYKAWYMQR
;
A
#
# COMPACT_ATOMS: atom_id res chain seq x y z
N MET A 1 -2.98 -12.99 20.41
CA MET A 1 -4.29 -12.46 20.85
C MET A 1 -4.77 -11.25 20.03
N ILE A 2 -3.88 -10.44 19.47
CA ILE A 2 -4.22 -9.27 18.63
C ILE A 2 -4.63 -9.68 17.19
N THR A 3 -4.11 -10.79 16.68
CA THR A 3 -4.43 -11.32 15.34
C THR A 3 -5.86 -11.87 15.21
N LYS A 4 -6.49 -12.27 16.34
CA LYS A 4 -7.89 -12.73 16.32
C LYS A 4 -8.92 -11.60 16.35
N ILE A 5 -8.56 -10.43 16.83
CA ILE A 5 -9.49 -9.27 16.92
C ILE A 5 -9.66 -8.61 15.56
N ASN A 6 -8.62 -8.58 14.73
CA ASN A 6 -8.74 -7.99 13.37
C ASN A 6 -9.54 -8.86 12.38
N LYS A 7 -9.63 -10.20 12.61
CA LYS A 7 -10.49 -11.07 11.81
C LYS A 7 -11.98 -10.90 12.13
N ILE A 8 -12.32 -10.49 13.34
CA ILE A 8 -13.73 -10.30 13.77
C ILE A 8 -14.29 -8.96 13.24
N LEU A 9 -13.45 -7.94 13.07
CA LEU A 9 -13.89 -6.62 12.58
C LEU A 9 -14.04 -6.56 11.04
N SER A 10 -13.32 -7.38 10.29
CA SER A 10 -13.49 -7.44 8.82
C SER A 10 -14.68 -8.33 8.40
N GLY A 11 -15.01 -9.37 9.17
CA GLY A 11 -16.18 -10.22 8.92
C GLY A 11 -17.52 -9.58 9.30
N GLY A 12 -17.53 -8.70 10.30
CA GLY A 12 -18.76 -8.07 10.79
C GLY A 12 -19.35 -6.99 9.88
N LEU A 13 -18.52 -6.30 9.07
CA LEU A 13 -19.05 -5.28 8.15
C LEU A 13 -19.59 -5.86 6.85
N MET A 14 -19.15 -7.04 6.43
CA MET A 14 -19.64 -7.67 5.20
C MET A 14 -20.96 -8.40 5.41
N CYS A 15 -21.23 -8.94 6.61
CA CYS A 15 -22.50 -9.59 6.92
C CYS A 15 -23.67 -8.61 7.10
N CYS A 16 -23.43 -7.35 7.52
CA CYS A 16 -24.51 -6.37 7.64
C CYS A 16 -24.98 -5.80 6.29
N GLY A 17 -24.13 -5.81 5.26
CA GLY A 17 -24.53 -5.39 3.91
C GLY A 17 -25.42 -6.41 3.20
N ILE A 18 -25.22 -7.70 3.46
CA ILE A 18 -26.00 -8.78 2.83
C ILE A 18 -27.36 -9.00 3.53
N ALA A 19 -27.44 -8.78 4.85
CA ALA A 19 -28.71 -8.92 5.58
C ALA A 19 -29.72 -7.81 5.25
N VAL A 20 -29.29 -6.62 4.83
CA VAL A 20 -30.20 -5.54 4.37
C VAL A 20 -30.67 -5.78 2.94
N ALA A 21 -29.91 -6.49 2.12
CA ALA A 21 -30.32 -6.84 0.76
C ALA A 21 -31.39 -7.95 0.70
N LEU A 22 -31.45 -8.82 1.73
CA LEU A 22 -32.42 -9.92 1.77
C LEU A 22 -33.82 -9.51 2.27
N THR A 23 -33.96 -8.38 2.96
CA THR A 23 -35.28 -7.87 3.38
C THR A 23 -35.93 -6.93 2.36
N ALA A 24 -35.15 -6.48 1.34
CA ALA A 24 -35.71 -5.66 0.26
C ALA A 24 -36.26 -6.48 -0.93
N CYS A 25 -36.07 -7.82 -0.93
CA CYS A 25 -36.44 -8.68 -2.06
C CYS A 25 -37.84 -9.27 -2.00
N THR A 26 -38.67 -9.00 -0.96
CA THR A 26 -40.01 -9.59 -0.88
C THR A 26 -41.11 -8.71 -1.48
N ASP A 27 -40.91 -7.40 -1.57
CA ASP A 27 -41.91 -6.50 -2.14
C ASP A 27 -41.74 -6.15 -3.64
N SER A 28 -40.57 -6.47 -4.22
CA SER A 28 -40.29 -6.15 -5.63
C SER A 28 -40.66 -7.25 -6.62
N TRP A 29 -41.06 -8.44 -6.15
CA TRP A 29 -41.45 -9.53 -7.03
C TRP A 29 -42.83 -9.28 -7.68
N ASP A 30 -43.75 -8.75 -6.93
CA ASP A 30 -45.12 -8.48 -7.44
C ASP A 30 -45.13 -7.25 -8.36
N ASP A 31 -44.37 -6.19 -8.06
CA ASP A 31 -44.24 -4.99 -8.90
C ASP A 31 -43.56 -5.26 -10.25
N HIS A 32 -42.67 -6.24 -10.34
CA HIS A 32 -42.01 -6.61 -11.61
C HIS A 32 -42.94 -7.41 -12.52
N TYR A 33 -43.82 -8.21 -11.97
CA TYR A 33 -44.84 -8.93 -12.77
C TYR A 33 -45.98 -8.05 -13.20
N GLU A 34 -46.41 -7.08 -12.38
CA GLU A 34 -47.47 -6.14 -12.75
C GLU A 34 -47.03 -5.08 -13.78
N SER A 35 -45.74 -4.67 -13.78
CA SER A 35 -45.22 -3.74 -14.79
C SER A 35 -45.07 -4.36 -16.18
N LEU A 36 -44.98 -5.68 -16.27
CA LEU A 36 -44.98 -6.43 -17.54
C LEU A 36 -46.38 -6.56 -18.18
N GLY A 37 -47.44 -6.24 -17.42
CA GLY A 37 -48.82 -6.39 -17.88
C GLY A 37 -49.42 -5.21 -18.66
N SER A 38 -48.72 -4.08 -18.83
CA SER A 38 -49.25 -2.87 -19.49
C SER A 38 -48.59 -2.48 -20.82
N GLY A 39 -47.68 -3.30 -21.36
CA GLY A 39 -47.03 -3.10 -22.68
C GLY A 39 -47.16 -4.35 -23.52
N GLU A 40 -47.64 -4.24 -24.74
CA GLU A 40 -47.82 -5.28 -25.77
C GLU A 40 -46.56 -6.18 -25.94
N GLY A 41 -46.34 -7.10 -25.01
CA GLY A 41 -45.29 -8.11 -25.09
C GLY A 41 -45.86 -9.47 -24.75
N SER A 42 -46.41 -10.18 -25.73
CA SER A 42 -46.72 -11.60 -25.57
C SER A 42 -45.41 -12.36 -25.28
N VAL A 43 -45.42 -13.17 -24.20
CA VAL A 43 -44.36 -14.14 -23.96
C VAL A 43 -44.31 -15.07 -25.16
N HIS A 44 -43.17 -15.12 -25.85
CA HIS A 44 -42.99 -16.04 -26.95
C HIS A 44 -42.89 -17.48 -26.43
N GLU A 45 -43.39 -18.43 -27.19
CA GLU A 45 -43.25 -19.85 -26.85
C GLU A 45 -41.81 -20.29 -26.94
N GLY A 46 -41.36 -21.14 -26.00
CA GLY A 46 -40.05 -21.76 -26.00
C GLY A 46 -39.03 -21.09 -25.10
N THR A 47 -37.82 -21.60 -25.16
CA THR A 47 -36.66 -21.14 -24.39
C THR A 47 -35.79 -20.18 -25.19
N LEU A 48 -34.85 -19.48 -24.52
CA LEU A 48 -33.83 -18.66 -25.19
C LEU A 48 -33.03 -19.45 -26.23
N TRP A 49 -32.68 -20.71 -25.92
CA TRP A 49 -31.96 -21.56 -26.89
C TRP A 49 -32.78 -21.82 -28.15
N GLN A 50 -34.09 -22.15 -27.99
CA GLN A 50 -35.00 -22.37 -29.12
C GLN A 50 -35.17 -21.10 -29.96
N ALA A 51 -35.22 -19.95 -29.30
CA ALA A 51 -35.29 -18.66 -29.97
C ALA A 51 -34.05 -18.38 -30.82
N ILE A 52 -32.88 -18.54 -30.23
CA ILE A 52 -31.60 -18.31 -30.92
C ILE A 52 -31.43 -19.24 -32.12
N THR A 53 -31.75 -20.53 -31.97
CA THR A 53 -31.59 -21.53 -33.07
C THR A 53 -32.66 -21.37 -34.16
N SER A 54 -33.85 -20.84 -33.86
CA SER A 54 -34.89 -20.58 -34.86
C SER A 54 -34.66 -19.33 -35.70
N ASN A 55 -33.74 -18.46 -35.29
CA ASN A 55 -33.37 -17.23 -36.01
C ASN A 55 -32.15 -17.49 -36.92
N PRO A 56 -32.31 -17.53 -38.26
CA PRO A 56 -31.21 -17.78 -39.18
C PRO A 56 -30.09 -16.76 -39.09
N ASN A 57 -30.38 -15.51 -38.65
CA ASN A 57 -29.38 -14.45 -38.53
C ASN A 57 -28.52 -14.60 -37.29
N LEU A 58 -28.81 -15.54 -36.40
CA LEU A 58 -28.05 -15.82 -35.15
C LEU A 58 -27.32 -17.16 -35.22
N SER A 59 -27.24 -17.80 -36.40
CA SER A 59 -26.70 -19.16 -36.55
C SER A 59 -25.23 -19.27 -36.13
N HIS A 60 -24.41 -18.24 -36.32
CA HIS A 60 -23.02 -18.24 -35.88
C HIS A 60 -22.89 -18.13 -34.35
N PHE A 61 -23.74 -17.33 -33.71
CA PHE A 61 -23.81 -17.28 -32.23
C PHE A 61 -24.30 -18.63 -31.67
N ALA A 62 -25.34 -19.21 -32.25
CA ALA A 62 -25.84 -20.55 -31.89
C ALA A 62 -24.72 -21.61 -32.00
N LYS A 63 -23.93 -21.58 -33.08
CA LYS A 63 -22.79 -22.46 -33.29
C LYS A 63 -21.76 -22.39 -32.16
N VAL A 64 -21.44 -21.19 -31.67
CA VAL A 64 -20.52 -21.02 -30.54
C VAL A 64 -21.11 -21.57 -29.23
N ILE A 65 -22.39 -21.27 -28.93
CA ILE A 65 -23.08 -21.79 -27.76
C ILE A 65 -23.07 -23.32 -27.73
N GLU A 66 -23.39 -23.96 -28.86
CA GLU A 66 -23.39 -25.43 -29.01
C GLU A 66 -21.96 -26.00 -28.90
N GLY A 67 -21.00 -25.43 -29.63
CA GLY A 67 -19.61 -25.89 -29.66
C GLY A 67 -18.90 -25.76 -28.30
N CYS A 68 -19.38 -24.85 -27.44
CA CYS A 68 -18.88 -24.65 -26.09
C CYS A 68 -19.66 -25.38 -25.00
N ASN A 69 -20.59 -26.28 -25.34
CA ASN A 69 -21.44 -27.06 -24.42
C ASN A 69 -22.28 -26.18 -23.48
N TYR A 70 -22.75 -25.00 -23.94
CA TYR A 70 -23.51 -24.05 -23.13
C TYR A 70 -25.04 -24.15 -23.34
N VAL A 71 -25.48 -25.08 -24.19
CA VAL A 71 -26.90 -25.28 -24.55
C VAL A 71 -27.78 -25.56 -23.34
N ASP A 72 -27.35 -26.47 -22.47
CA ASP A 72 -28.15 -26.87 -21.30
C ASP A 72 -28.43 -25.69 -20.37
N LYS A 73 -27.52 -24.73 -20.24
CA LYS A 73 -27.73 -23.51 -19.45
C LYS A 73 -28.81 -22.62 -20.08
N LEU A 74 -28.80 -22.42 -21.39
CA LEU A 74 -29.79 -21.59 -22.10
C LEU A 74 -31.13 -22.29 -22.36
N ASN A 75 -31.18 -23.60 -22.23
CA ASN A 75 -32.38 -24.41 -22.38
C ASN A 75 -33.05 -24.76 -21.01
N GLY A 76 -32.32 -24.49 -19.92
CA GLY A 76 -32.79 -24.74 -18.55
C GLY A 76 -33.77 -23.70 -18.02
N SER A 77 -34.06 -23.81 -16.71
CA SER A 77 -34.99 -22.90 -16.00
C SER A 77 -34.31 -21.63 -15.47
N GLN A 78 -33.00 -21.52 -15.53
CA GLN A 78 -32.29 -20.31 -15.11
C GLN A 78 -32.65 -19.15 -16.03
N VAL A 79 -32.94 -18.00 -15.45
CA VAL A 79 -33.36 -16.81 -16.20
C VAL A 79 -32.14 -15.96 -16.58
N PHE A 80 -32.10 -15.59 -17.87
CA PHE A 80 -31.01 -14.77 -18.44
C PHE A 80 -31.55 -13.62 -19.27
N THR A 81 -30.73 -12.58 -19.42
CA THR A 81 -30.82 -11.63 -20.53
C THR A 81 -29.67 -11.88 -21.47
N VAL A 82 -29.98 -12.17 -22.74
CA VAL A 82 -28.99 -12.49 -23.78
C VAL A 82 -28.96 -11.36 -24.80
N PHE A 83 -27.73 -10.97 -25.19
CA PHE A 83 -27.44 -10.02 -26.26
C PHE A 83 -26.78 -10.78 -27.41
N ALA A 84 -27.56 -11.29 -28.33
CA ALA A 84 -27.09 -12.16 -29.41
C ALA A 84 -26.64 -11.35 -30.64
N PRO A 85 -25.35 -11.41 -31.04
CA PRO A 85 -24.87 -10.72 -32.23
C PRO A 85 -25.34 -11.40 -33.52
N THR A 86 -25.66 -10.57 -34.54
CA THR A 86 -26.04 -11.06 -35.87
C THR A 86 -24.84 -11.61 -36.65
N ASN A 87 -25.12 -12.50 -37.61
CA ASN A 87 -24.11 -13.07 -38.50
C ASN A 87 -23.35 -12.02 -39.33
N ASP A 88 -23.94 -10.85 -39.56
CA ASP A 88 -23.31 -9.79 -40.37
C ASP A 88 -21.99 -9.29 -39.74
N ASN A 89 -21.90 -9.33 -38.42
CA ASN A 89 -20.74 -8.85 -37.66
C ASN A 89 -20.12 -9.92 -36.74
N LEU A 90 -20.56 -11.13 -36.81
CA LEU A 90 -19.91 -12.34 -36.27
C LEU A 90 -19.75 -13.35 -37.41
N SER A 91 -18.59 -13.37 -38.03
CA SER A 91 -18.33 -14.28 -39.13
C SER A 91 -18.25 -15.73 -38.66
N GLU A 92 -18.48 -16.67 -39.57
CA GLU A 92 -18.34 -18.10 -39.29
C GLU A 92 -16.91 -18.47 -38.85
N ALA A 93 -15.90 -17.85 -39.46
CA ALA A 93 -14.50 -18.05 -39.08
C ALA A 93 -14.20 -17.59 -37.64
N GLU A 94 -14.78 -16.48 -37.19
CA GLU A 94 -14.65 -16.03 -35.80
C GLU A 94 -15.38 -16.98 -34.84
N ALA A 95 -16.56 -17.49 -35.22
CA ALA A 95 -17.25 -18.49 -34.43
C ALA A 95 -16.43 -19.78 -34.29
N ASP A 96 -15.82 -20.24 -35.36
CA ASP A 96 -14.93 -21.42 -35.36
C ASP A 96 -13.68 -21.17 -34.48
N GLN A 97 -13.12 -19.96 -34.51
CA GLN A 97 -11.98 -19.60 -33.64
C GLN A 97 -12.37 -19.68 -32.18
N TRP A 98 -13.50 -19.10 -31.78
CA TRP A 98 -14.00 -19.18 -30.40
C TRP A 98 -14.18 -20.62 -29.93
N ILE A 99 -14.71 -21.50 -30.79
CA ILE A 99 -14.89 -22.92 -30.46
C ILE A 99 -13.51 -23.61 -30.32
N SER A 100 -12.59 -23.32 -31.24
CA SER A 100 -11.23 -23.85 -31.16
C SER A 100 -10.50 -23.46 -29.87
N ASP A 101 -10.62 -22.21 -29.47
CA ASP A 101 -10.03 -21.68 -28.23
C ASP A 101 -10.66 -22.36 -27.01
N TYR A 102 -11.98 -22.55 -27.00
CA TYR A 102 -12.66 -23.31 -25.94
C TYR A 102 -12.13 -24.72 -25.82
N VAL A 103 -12.08 -25.46 -26.95
CA VAL A 103 -11.63 -26.86 -27.00
C VAL A 103 -10.17 -26.99 -26.56
N GLY A 104 -9.32 -26.03 -26.93
CA GLY A 104 -7.92 -26.00 -26.51
C GLY A 104 -7.71 -25.81 -25.01
N GLN A 105 -8.70 -25.24 -24.31
CA GLN A 105 -8.61 -24.91 -22.89
C GLN A 105 -9.48 -25.79 -21.97
N LYS A 106 -10.54 -26.40 -22.45
CA LYS A 106 -11.57 -27.07 -21.63
C LYS A 106 -11.06 -28.13 -20.65
N ASP A 107 -9.97 -28.80 -20.97
CA ASP A 107 -9.40 -29.87 -20.15
C ASP A 107 -8.19 -29.40 -19.29
N THR A 108 -7.72 -28.17 -19.49
CA THR A 108 -6.51 -27.63 -18.84
C THR A 108 -6.76 -26.41 -17.98
N VAL A 109 -7.88 -25.72 -18.22
CA VAL A 109 -8.26 -24.49 -17.54
C VAL A 109 -9.63 -24.66 -16.89
N LEU A 110 -9.82 -24.17 -15.68
CA LEU A 110 -11.13 -24.18 -15.02
C LEU A 110 -12.17 -23.41 -15.86
N GLU A 111 -13.42 -23.83 -15.84
CA GLU A 111 -14.52 -23.24 -16.60
C GLU A 111 -14.57 -21.70 -16.44
N GLU A 112 -14.44 -21.23 -15.24
CA GLU A 112 -14.42 -19.79 -14.90
C GLU A 112 -13.25 -18.99 -15.52
N ASN A 113 -12.20 -19.66 -15.93
CA ASN A 113 -11.00 -19.06 -16.54
C ASN A 113 -10.90 -19.37 -18.03
N ASN A 114 -11.84 -20.12 -18.61
CA ASN A 114 -11.86 -20.39 -20.05
C ASN A 114 -12.13 -19.10 -20.81
N THR A 115 -11.24 -18.78 -21.74
CA THR A 115 -11.27 -17.52 -22.49
C THR A 115 -12.57 -17.34 -23.26
N THR A 116 -13.03 -18.36 -23.99
CA THR A 116 -14.27 -18.26 -24.80
C THR A 116 -15.49 -18.08 -23.92
N LEU A 117 -15.59 -18.82 -22.81
CA LEU A 117 -16.72 -18.68 -21.89
C LEU A 117 -16.75 -17.29 -21.29
N LYS A 118 -15.63 -16.81 -20.79
CA LYS A 118 -15.53 -15.52 -20.09
C LYS A 118 -15.64 -14.33 -21.03
N GLU A 119 -14.89 -14.33 -22.13
CA GLU A 119 -14.72 -13.15 -22.97
C GLU A 119 -15.76 -13.03 -24.09
N PHE A 120 -16.40 -14.14 -24.43
CA PHE A 120 -17.44 -14.14 -25.44
C PHE A 120 -18.81 -14.50 -24.86
N ILE A 121 -19.06 -15.75 -24.44
CA ILE A 121 -20.41 -16.18 -24.04
C ILE A 121 -20.93 -15.37 -22.84
N GLN A 122 -20.19 -15.34 -21.74
CA GLN A 122 -20.60 -14.61 -20.52
C GLN A 122 -20.58 -13.09 -20.71
N ASN A 123 -19.82 -12.59 -21.70
CA ASN A 123 -19.81 -11.19 -22.08
C ASN A 123 -21.04 -10.74 -22.87
N HIS A 124 -21.86 -11.69 -23.30
CA HIS A 124 -23.14 -11.46 -24.00
C HIS A 124 -24.36 -11.84 -23.17
N MET A 125 -24.18 -12.12 -21.88
CA MET A 125 -25.25 -12.58 -21.00
C MET A 125 -25.21 -11.89 -19.65
N ALA A 126 -26.40 -11.60 -19.12
CA ALA A 126 -26.60 -11.20 -17.73
C ALA A 126 -27.58 -12.14 -17.04
N LEU A 127 -27.44 -12.31 -15.71
CA LEU A 127 -28.40 -13.05 -14.89
C LEU A 127 -29.68 -12.20 -14.76
N TYR A 128 -30.83 -12.89 -14.68
CA TYR A 128 -32.16 -12.30 -14.53
C TYR A 128 -32.66 -11.53 -15.77
N ASN A 129 -33.86 -10.99 -15.69
CA ASN A 129 -34.49 -10.20 -16.73
C ASN A 129 -34.13 -8.72 -16.58
N HIS A 130 -33.39 -8.20 -17.54
CA HIS A 130 -33.06 -6.79 -17.67
C HIS A 130 -33.70 -6.24 -18.95
N SER A 131 -34.85 -5.58 -18.81
CA SER A 131 -35.56 -5.00 -19.93
C SER A 131 -35.01 -3.65 -20.33
N TYR A 132 -34.75 -3.48 -21.61
CA TYR A 132 -34.49 -2.18 -22.20
C TYR A 132 -35.66 -1.23 -21.98
N SER A 133 -35.37 0.03 -21.67
CA SER A 133 -36.35 1.11 -21.58
C SER A 133 -35.88 2.36 -22.32
N PRO A 134 -36.73 2.97 -23.18
CA PRO A 134 -36.36 4.22 -23.85
C PRO A 134 -36.35 5.44 -22.92
N PHE A 135 -36.73 5.27 -21.65
CA PHE A 135 -36.83 6.36 -20.68
C PHE A 135 -35.70 6.42 -19.67
N ARG A 136 -34.83 5.40 -19.62
CA ARG A 136 -33.73 5.35 -18.66
C ARG A 136 -32.53 4.64 -19.23
N ASN A 137 -31.36 5.05 -18.77
CA ASN A 137 -30.13 4.29 -18.91
C ASN A 137 -29.98 3.36 -17.69
N ASP A 138 -29.43 2.20 -17.92
CA ASP A 138 -29.17 1.20 -16.88
C ASP A 138 -27.75 0.65 -17.02
N THR A 139 -27.21 0.11 -15.95
CA THR A 139 -25.90 -0.58 -15.95
C THR A 139 -26.12 -2.02 -15.50
N LEU A 140 -25.78 -2.94 -16.38
CA LEU A 140 -25.94 -4.36 -16.13
C LEU A 140 -24.62 -4.98 -15.68
N THR A 141 -24.70 -5.95 -14.78
CA THR A 141 -23.58 -6.85 -14.50
C THR A 141 -23.69 -8.07 -15.41
N LEU A 142 -22.75 -8.23 -16.32
CA LEU A 142 -22.66 -9.39 -17.18
C LEU A 142 -22.17 -10.62 -16.38
N MET A 143 -22.40 -11.83 -16.90
CA MET A 143 -22.02 -13.06 -16.20
C MET A 143 -20.52 -13.21 -15.94
N ASN A 144 -19.67 -12.54 -16.70
CA ASN A 144 -18.23 -12.46 -16.46
C ASN A 144 -17.82 -11.40 -15.41
N GLY A 145 -18.80 -10.74 -14.76
CA GLY A 145 -18.58 -9.71 -13.76
C GLY A 145 -18.30 -8.31 -14.31
N LYS A 146 -18.26 -8.13 -15.64
CA LYS A 146 -18.08 -6.82 -16.27
C LYS A 146 -19.39 -6.02 -16.25
N TYR A 147 -19.27 -4.69 -16.27
CA TYR A 147 -20.42 -3.82 -16.44
C TYR A 147 -20.67 -3.50 -17.92
N ALA A 148 -21.92 -3.47 -18.30
CA ALA A 148 -22.37 -3.03 -19.63
C ALA A 148 -23.44 -1.96 -19.50
N ALA A 149 -23.34 -0.89 -20.29
CA ALA A 149 -24.29 0.21 -20.27
C ALA A 149 -25.46 -0.07 -21.25
N LEU A 150 -26.67 -0.29 -20.71
CA LEU A 150 -27.90 -0.37 -21.47
C LEU A 150 -28.52 1.03 -21.56
N GLN A 151 -28.49 1.63 -22.76
CA GLN A 151 -28.85 3.04 -22.95
C GLN A 151 -30.23 3.22 -23.58
N SER A 152 -30.87 4.33 -23.25
CA SER A 152 -32.24 4.69 -23.70
C SER A 152 -32.36 4.88 -25.23
N ASP A 153 -31.27 4.94 -25.96
CA ASP A 153 -31.25 4.98 -27.43
C ASP A 153 -31.22 3.60 -28.11
N SER A 154 -31.54 2.55 -27.38
CA SER A 154 -31.48 1.14 -27.81
C SER A 154 -30.08 0.67 -28.14
N THR A 155 -29.09 1.04 -27.31
CA THR A 155 -27.72 0.52 -27.41
C THR A 155 -27.27 -0.18 -26.15
N ILE A 156 -26.39 -1.17 -26.30
CA ILE A 156 -25.59 -1.74 -25.21
C ILE A 156 -24.11 -1.44 -25.50
N ASP A 157 -23.44 -0.73 -24.61
CA ASP A 157 -22.08 -0.23 -24.80
C ASP A 157 -21.87 0.48 -26.16
N GLY A 158 -22.90 1.23 -26.62
CA GLY A 158 -22.93 1.91 -27.90
C GLY A 158 -23.23 1.03 -29.11
N ILE A 159 -23.46 -0.29 -28.91
CA ILE A 159 -23.82 -1.23 -29.97
C ILE A 159 -25.35 -1.21 -30.12
N LYS A 160 -25.83 -0.93 -31.35
CA LYS A 160 -27.26 -0.88 -31.63
C LYS A 160 -27.93 -2.24 -31.49
N MET A 161 -29.04 -2.28 -30.78
CA MET A 161 -29.94 -3.43 -30.74
C MET A 161 -30.98 -3.29 -31.87
N SER A 162 -31.05 -4.30 -32.73
CA SER A 162 -32.07 -4.38 -33.82
C SER A 162 -33.41 -4.91 -33.33
N GLU A 163 -33.38 -5.79 -32.33
CA GLU A 163 -34.56 -6.34 -31.67
C GLU A 163 -34.36 -6.25 -30.15
N VAL A 164 -35.35 -5.81 -29.42
CA VAL A 164 -35.25 -5.57 -27.97
C VAL A 164 -36.39 -6.28 -27.23
N ASN A 165 -36.11 -6.68 -25.99
CA ASN A 165 -37.11 -7.18 -25.03
C ASN A 165 -37.97 -8.36 -25.53
N GLN A 166 -37.41 -9.27 -26.32
CA GLN A 166 -38.13 -10.49 -26.72
C GLN A 166 -38.14 -11.45 -25.52
N LEU A 167 -39.31 -11.56 -24.87
CA LEU A 167 -39.48 -12.36 -23.66
C LEU A 167 -39.81 -13.82 -24.01
N TYR A 168 -39.02 -14.75 -23.45
CA TYR A 168 -39.17 -16.20 -23.54
C TYR A 168 -39.38 -16.82 -22.15
N SER A 169 -39.66 -18.11 -22.07
CA SER A 169 -39.95 -18.81 -20.81
C SER A 169 -38.83 -18.72 -19.76
N ASN A 170 -37.59 -18.52 -20.18
CA ASN A 170 -36.41 -18.45 -19.31
C ASN A 170 -35.57 -17.20 -19.56
N GLY A 171 -36.15 -16.10 -20.05
CA GLY A 171 -35.40 -14.84 -20.10
C GLY A 171 -35.74 -13.93 -21.26
N ILE A 172 -34.88 -12.93 -21.46
CA ILE A 172 -35.02 -11.91 -22.51
C ILE A 172 -33.94 -12.08 -23.55
N LEU A 173 -34.32 -12.07 -24.82
CA LEU A 173 -33.40 -12.01 -25.96
C LEU A 173 -33.41 -10.60 -26.56
N ASN A 174 -32.21 -10.03 -26.69
CA ASN A 174 -31.96 -8.83 -27.48
C ASN A 174 -31.04 -9.19 -28.62
N VAL A 175 -31.34 -8.75 -29.83
CA VAL A 175 -30.46 -8.96 -30.99
C VAL A 175 -29.62 -7.71 -31.22
N ILE A 176 -28.33 -7.87 -31.29
CA ILE A 176 -27.36 -6.78 -31.41
C ILE A 176 -26.61 -6.83 -32.74
N ASN A 177 -26.24 -5.66 -33.25
CA ASN A 177 -25.65 -5.55 -34.58
C ASN A 177 -24.19 -6.01 -34.64
N SER A 178 -23.48 -6.06 -33.51
CA SER A 178 -22.11 -6.58 -33.42
C SER A 178 -21.84 -7.20 -32.04
N PRO A 179 -20.83 -8.08 -31.90
CA PRO A 179 -20.47 -8.62 -30.60
C PRO A 179 -20.07 -7.52 -29.61
N VAL A 180 -20.41 -7.70 -28.33
CA VAL A 180 -19.95 -6.87 -27.23
C VAL A 180 -18.45 -7.09 -27.06
N LYS A 181 -17.67 -6.04 -27.19
CA LYS A 181 -16.22 -6.11 -27.06
C LYS A 181 -15.82 -6.35 -25.61
N PHE A 182 -15.05 -7.43 -25.38
CA PHE A 182 -14.46 -7.67 -24.07
C PHE A 182 -13.27 -6.74 -23.84
N PHE A 183 -13.23 -6.12 -22.65
CA PHE A 183 -12.06 -5.42 -22.14
C PHE A 183 -11.59 -6.10 -20.85
N PRO A 184 -10.30 -6.48 -20.75
CA PRO A 184 -9.75 -6.96 -19.50
C PRO A 184 -9.82 -5.84 -18.47
N ASN A 185 -9.91 -6.14 -17.17
CA ASN A 185 -9.66 -5.13 -16.15
C ASN A 185 -8.14 -4.88 -16.01
N VAL A 186 -7.76 -3.89 -15.20
CA VAL A 186 -6.35 -3.49 -15.01
C VAL A 186 -5.47 -4.68 -14.54
N PHE A 187 -6.02 -5.57 -13.70
CA PHE A 187 -5.30 -6.78 -13.28
C PHE A 187 -5.14 -7.79 -14.44
N GLU A 188 -6.20 -8.03 -15.18
CA GLU A 188 -6.22 -8.98 -16.31
C GLU A 188 -5.38 -8.49 -17.49
N ALA A 189 -5.23 -7.19 -17.67
CA ALA A 189 -4.48 -6.58 -18.78
C ALA A 189 -3.06 -7.12 -18.90
N SER A 190 -2.39 -7.40 -17.76
CA SER A 190 -1.06 -7.99 -17.76
C SER A 190 -0.98 -9.39 -18.37
N ARG A 191 -2.11 -10.14 -18.43
CA ARG A 191 -2.18 -11.46 -19.10
C ARG A 191 -2.40 -11.36 -20.60
N LYS A 192 -2.92 -10.24 -21.06
CA LYS A 192 -3.30 -10.01 -22.45
C LYS A 192 -2.21 -9.36 -23.29
N ASP A 193 -1.20 -8.77 -22.63
CA ASP A 193 -0.11 -8.09 -23.30
C ASP A 193 1.23 -8.76 -23.01
N ALA A 194 1.91 -9.23 -24.06
CA ALA A 194 3.19 -9.91 -23.95
C ALA A 194 4.32 -9.01 -23.42
N ASP A 195 4.20 -7.69 -23.59
CA ASP A 195 5.18 -6.72 -23.08
C ASP A 195 5.12 -6.57 -21.55
N LEU A 196 4.10 -7.12 -20.87
CA LEU A 196 3.88 -7.05 -19.43
C LEU A 196 4.14 -8.38 -18.71
N GLU A 197 4.89 -9.29 -19.33
CA GLU A 197 5.19 -10.62 -18.76
C GLU A 197 5.82 -10.56 -17.37
N GLY A 198 6.76 -9.64 -17.15
CA GLY A 198 7.41 -9.45 -15.86
C GLY A 198 6.41 -9.05 -14.76
N VAL A 199 5.52 -8.11 -15.06
CA VAL A 199 4.43 -7.69 -14.17
C VAL A 199 3.44 -8.84 -13.96
N ARG A 200 3.06 -9.55 -15.02
CA ARG A 200 2.17 -10.72 -14.95
C ARG A 200 2.73 -11.79 -14.03
N SER A 201 3.98 -12.20 -14.24
CA SER A 201 4.63 -13.26 -13.45
C SER A 201 4.68 -12.94 -11.96
N PHE A 202 4.70 -11.66 -11.60
CA PHE A 202 4.66 -11.24 -10.22
C PHE A 202 3.23 -11.19 -9.67
N LEU A 203 2.29 -10.55 -10.38
CA LEU A 203 0.89 -10.39 -9.92
C LEU A 203 0.13 -11.72 -9.81
N TYR A 204 0.45 -12.70 -10.67
CA TYR A 204 -0.16 -14.03 -10.70
C TYR A 204 0.70 -15.11 -10.04
N ASN A 205 1.73 -14.73 -9.29
CA ASN A 205 2.55 -15.69 -8.57
C ASN A 205 1.71 -16.44 -7.52
N GLU A 206 1.72 -17.76 -7.58
CA GLU A 206 0.88 -18.66 -6.75
C GLU A 206 1.10 -18.50 -5.23
N HIS A 207 2.24 -17.96 -4.80
CA HIS A 207 2.49 -17.64 -3.39
C HIS A 207 1.68 -16.44 -2.91
N TYR A 208 1.22 -15.58 -3.80
CA TYR A 208 0.48 -14.35 -3.47
C TYR A 208 -0.94 -14.36 -4.02
N TYR A 209 -1.18 -15.07 -5.11
CA TYR A 209 -2.44 -15.21 -5.81
C TYR A 209 -2.88 -16.69 -5.78
N TYR A 210 -3.80 -17.02 -4.88
CA TYR A 210 -4.24 -18.38 -4.63
C TYR A 210 -5.71 -18.44 -4.20
N LYS A 211 -6.29 -19.63 -4.26
CA LYS A 211 -7.64 -19.88 -3.74
C LYS A 211 -7.55 -20.34 -2.29
N GLU A 212 -8.28 -19.67 -1.40
CA GLU A 212 -8.44 -20.05 0.01
C GLU A 212 -9.79 -20.74 0.20
N PHE A 213 -9.76 -21.94 0.77
CA PHE A 213 -10.97 -22.69 1.10
C PHE A 213 -11.71 -22.02 2.26
N GLN A 214 -13.03 -21.79 2.08
CA GLN A 214 -13.91 -21.17 3.07
C GLN A 214 -14.74 -22.25 3.74
N GLU A 215 -14.26 -22.75 4.87
CA GLU A 215 -14.90 -23.85 5.61
C GLU A 215 -16.30 -23.46 6.12
N ASP A 216 -16.47 -22.23 6.58
CA ASP A 216 -17.70 -21.67 7.12
C ASP A 216 -18.80 -21.41 6.08
N GLN A 217 -18.42 -21.34 4.80
CA GLN A 217 -19.34 -21.15 3.66
C GLN A 217 -19.58 -22.44 2.87
N SER A 218 -18.82 -23.50 3.18
CA SER A 218 -18.89 -24.78 2.49
C SER A 218 -19.89 -25.71 3.14
N VAL A 219 -20.54 -26.57 2.35
CA VAL A 219 -21.54 -27.51 2.85
C VAL A 219 -20.85 -28.79 3.34
N ALA A 220 -20.82 -28.96 4.65
CA ALA A 220 -20.22 -30.15 5.27
C ALA A 220 -21.06 -31.41 4.98
N GLY A 221 -20.40 -32.49 4.57
CA GLY A 221 -20.96 -33.81 4.36
C GLY A 221 -20.57 -34.81 5.47
N SER A 222 -20.19 -36.01 5.09
CA SER A 222 -19.79 -37.07 6.03
C SER A 222 -18.34 -36.90 6.49
N ILE A 223 -18.06 -37.43 7.70
CA ILE A 223 -16.70 -37.53 8.23
C ILE A 223 -16.11 -38.88 7.81
N VAL A 224 -15.04 -38.88 7.03
CA VAL A 224 -14.32 -40.06 6.60
C VAL A 224 -12.87 -39.99 7.10
N ASN A 225 -12.44 -41.01 7.86
CA ASN A 225 -11.10 -41.08 8.46
C ASN A 225 -10.75 -39.85 9.32
N GLY A 226 -11.72 -39.27 10.05
CA GLY A 226 -11.52 -38.10 10.90
C GLY A 226 -11.43 -36.77 10.15
N LYS A 227 -11.67 -36.75 8.84
CA LYS A 227 -11.73 -35.52 8.03
C LYS A 227 -13.14 -35.31 7.48
N THR A 228 -13.64 -34.10 7.60
CA THR A 228 -14.90 -33.70 7.00
C THR A 228 -14.75 -33.71 5.48
N GLN A 229 -15.65 -34.42 4.80
CA GLN A 229 -15.83 -34.29 3.34
C GLN A 229 -16.91 -33.24 3.10
N TYR A 230 -16.69 -32.36 2.14
CA TYR A 230 -17.63 -31.33 1.79
C TYR A 230 -18.45 -31.74 0.57
N LEU A 231 -19.76 -31.57 0.64
CA LEU A 231 -20.68 -31.79 -0.47
C LEU A 231 -20.58 -30.67 -1.50
N ASP A 232 -20.32 -29.45 -0.99
CA ASP A 232 -20.02 -28.27 -1.80
C ASP A 232 -18.89 -27.50 -1.15
N SER A 233 -17.94 -27.02 -1.93
CA SER A 233 -16.72 -26.36 -1.45
C SER A 233 -16.60 -24.95 -2.02
N VAL A 234 -16.64 -23.97 -1.12
CA VAL A 234 -16.48 -22.56 -1.48
C VAL A 234 -15.03 -22.13 -1.35
N PHE A 235 -14.51 -21.49 -2.38
CA PHE A 235 -13.16 -20.94 -2.40
C PHE A 235 -13.21 -19.44 -2.70
N THR A 236 -12.43 -18.66 -1.95
CA THR A 236 -12.24 -17.23 -2.21
C THR A 236 -10.88 -17.00 -2.86
N GLN A 237 -10.85 -16.26 -3.95
CA GLN A 237 -9.60 -15.87 -4.59
C GLN A 237 -8.92 -14.78 -3.78
N ILE A 238 -7.72 -15.05 -3.30
CA ILE A 238 -6.88 -14.12 -2.52
C ILE A 238 -5.74 -13.61 -3.40
N ASN A 239 -5.48 -12.32 -3.32
CA ASN A 239 -4.22 -11.75 -3.79
C ASN A 239 -3.65 -10.83 -2.71
N GLN A 240 -2.58 -11.26 -2.05
CA GLN A 240 -1.91 -10.51 -0.99
C GLN A 240 -1.27 -9.20 -1.47
N LEU A 241 -1.08 -9.04 -2.77
CA LEU A 241 -0.47 -7.83 -3.35
C LEU A 241 -1.46 -6.67 -3.45
N TYR A 242 -2.78 -6.94 -3.41
CA TYR A 242 -3.81 -5.87 -3.47
C TYR A 242 -3.71 -4.86 -2.34
N ASP A 243 -3.17 -5.27 -1.21
CA ASP A 243 -2.88 -4.36 -0.10
C ASP A 243 -1.87 -3.25 -0.47
N TYR A 244 -1.08 -3.47 -1.49
CA TYR A 244 0.00 -2.58 -1.91
C TYR A 244 -0.28 -1.91 -3.26
N VAL A 245 -0.86 -2.63 -4.20
CA VAL A 245 -1.13 -2.13 -5.56
C VAL A 245 -2.57 -1.61 -5.74
N GLY A 246 -3.46 -1.88 -4.76
CA GLY A 246 -4.89 -1.56 -4.84
C GLY A 246 -5.72 -2.72 -5.41
N LEU A 247 -7.06 -2.59 -5.32
CA LEU A 247 -8.03 -3.58 -5.81
C LEU A 247 -8.22 -3.43 -7.34
N ILE A 248 -7.13 -3.58 -8.08
CA ILE A 248 -7.09 -3.35 -9.54
C ILE A 248 -7.93 -4.34 -10.38
N ASN A 249 -8.51 -5.35 -9.72
CA ASN A 249 -9.47 -6.28 -10.30
C ASN A 249 -10.94 -5.88 -10.07
N SER A 250 -11.21 -4.85 -9.26
CA SER A 250 -12.59 -4.42 -8.98
C SER A 250 -13.16 -3.60 -10.13
N GLU A 251 -14.35 -3.98 -10.59
CA GLU A 251 -15.08 -3.23 -11.60
C GLU A 251 -15.78 -1.97 -11.04
N ASP A 252 -15.89 -1.84 -9.69
CA ASP A 252 -16.53 -0.71 -9.01
C ASP A 252 -15.68 0.56 -8.98
N SER A 253 -14.47 0.52 -9.53
CA SER A 253 -13.52 1.62 -9.48
C SER A 253 -12.95 1.89 -10.87
N ASP A 254 -12.50 3.13 -11.09
CA ASP A 254 -11.81 3.55 -12.31
C ASP A 254 -10.34 3.83 -11.98
N TYR A 255 -9.44 3.00 -12.55
CA TYR A 255 -8.02 3.02 -12.26
C TYR A 255 -7.17 3.47 -13.45
N ILE A 256 -6.04 4.10 -13.14
CA ILE A 256 -4.90 4.23 -14.03
C ILE A 256 -3.73 3.50 -13.39
N MET A 257 -3.14 2.54 -14.09
CA MET A 257 -1.92 1.88 -13.65
C MET A 257 -0.78 2.17 -14.62
N VAL A 258 0.37 2.62 -14.10
CA VAL A 258 1.62 2.70 -14.87
C VAL A 258 2.35 1.36 -14.71
N ALA A 259 2.48 0.61 -15.79
CA ALA A 259 3.13 -0.68 -15.79
C ALA A 259 4.41 -0.66 -16.65
N PRO A 260 5.58 -1.03 -16.10
CA PRO A 260 6.81 -1.10 -16.88
C PRO A 260 6.74 -2.24 -17.90
N THR A 261 7.23 -2.00 -19.12
CA THR A 261 7.46 -3.07 -20.11
C THR A 261 8.53 -4.04 -19.60
N ASN A 262 8.60 -5.25 -20.17
CA ASN A 262 9.53 -6.29 -19.72
C ASN A 262 10.98 -5.78 -19.60
N LYS A 263 11.46 -5.03 -20.59
CA LYS A 263 12.80 -4.45 -20.55
C LYS A 263 12.99 -3.51 -19.35
N VAL A 264 12.07 -2.59 -19.15
CA VAL A 264 12.11 -1.62 -18.03
C VAL A 264 11.96 -2.36 -16.70
N TRP A 265 11.11 -3.39 -16.64
CA TRP A 265 10.94 -4.22 -15.45
C TRP A 265 12.25 -4.88 -15.02
N ASP A 266 12.98 -5.51 -15.95
CA ASP A 266 14.24 -6.19 -15.65
C ASP A 266 15.32 -5.21 -15.18
N GLU A 267 15.41 -4.04 -15.82
CA GLU A 267 16.31 -2.96 -15.41
C GLU A 267 15.98 -2.45 -13.99
N LEU A 268 14.68 -2.27 -13.69
CA LEU A 268 14.23 -1.83 -12.36
C LEU A 268 14.48 -2.89 -11.29
N VAL A 269 14.21 -4.16 -11.57
CA VAL A 269 14.48 -5.25 -10.62
C VAL A 269 15.97 -5.28 -10.27
N ALA A 270 16.85 -5.18 -11.26
CA ALA A 270 18.30 -5.14 -11.03
C ALA A 270 18.74 -3.92 -10.21
N ASP A 271 18.13 -2.74 -10.46
CA ASP A 271 18.46 -1.52 -9.70
C ASP A 271 17.90 -1.54 -8.27
N TYR A 272 16.67 -2.02 -8.08
CA TYR A 272 16.01 -2.00 -6.76
C TYR A 272 16.50 -3.10 -5.82
N GLN A 273 16.95 -4.25 -6.35
CA GLN A 273 17.37 -5.39 -5.55
C GLN A 273 18.42 -5.05 -4.49
N LYS A 274 19.34 -4.14 -4.77
CA LYS A 274 20.38 -3.70 -3.85
C LYS A 274 19.86 -3.03 -2.56
N TYR A 275 18.63 -2.50 -2.59
CA TYR A 275 18.01 -1.84 -1.43
C TYR A 275 17.30 -2.82 -0.51
N PHE A 276 17.04 -4.04 -0.97
CA PHE A 276 16.31 -5.10 -0.27
C PHE A 276 17.19 -6.31 0.07
N ASP A 277 18.48 -6.08 0.37
CA ASP A 277 19.39 -7.13 0.84
C ASP A 277 19.04 -7.51 2.30
N TYR A 278 18.19 -8.54 2.45
CA TYR A 278 17.73 -9.01 3.76
C TYR A 278 18.73 -9.91 4.46
N PRO A 279 18.72 -10.00 5.82
CA PRO A 279 19.40 -11.04 6.54
C PRO A 279 18.74 -12.40 6.32
N GLU A 280 19.45 -13.48 6.59
CA GLU A 280 18.81 -14.80 6.70
C GLU A 280 17.82 -14.81 7.86
N ILE A 281 16.60 -15.30 7.59
CA ILE A 281 15.49 -15.34 8.55
C ILE A 281 15.43 -16.76 9.10
N LYS A 282 15.97 -16.95 10.29
CA LYS A 282 16.02 -18.25 10.97
C LYS A 282 14.62 -18.61 11.48
N ASP A 283 14.14 -19.75 11.04
CA ASP A 283 13.01 -20.43 11.64
C ASP A 283 13.57 -21.48 12.61
N PRO A 284 13.23 -21.43 13.90
CA PRO A 284 13.69 -22.42 14.88
C PRO A 284 13.31 -23.86 14.51
N ASP A 285 12.14 -24.05 13.90
CA ASP A 285 11.62 -25.36 13.53
C ASP A 285 12.17 -25.83 12.16
N HIS A 286 12.57 -24.89 11.31
CA HIS A 286 13.06 -25.14 9.96
C HIS A 286 14.31 -24.29 9.63
N PRO A 287 15.44 -24.52 10.33
CA PRO A 287 16.64 -23.68 10.16
C PRO A 287 17.28 -23.77 8.76
N ASP A 288 17.01 -24.83 8.02
CA ASP A 288 17.42 -25.04 6.63
C ASP A 288 16.72 -24.11 5.64
N LEU A 289 15.55 -23.54 6.02
CA LEU A 289 14.78 -22.61 5.19
C LEU A 289 15.25 -21.15 5.30
N ALA A 290 16.19 -20.81 6.18
CA ALA A 290 16.60 -19.43 6.45
C ALA A 290 17.00 -18.64 5.21
N LYS A 291 17.79 -19.27 4.32
CA LYS A 291 18.17 -18.68 3.04
C LYS A 291 16.97 -18.54 2.09
N LYS A 292 16.13 -19.57 1.99
CA LYS A 292 14.92 -19.55 1.14
C LYS A 292 13.95 -18.46 1.57
N ASN A 293 13.76 -18.28 2.88
CA ASN A 293 12.90 -17.24 3.42
C ASN A 293 13.42 -15.84 3.06
N ARG A 294 14.74 -15.63 3.17
CA ARG A 294 15.39 -14.40 2.72
C ARG A 294 15.15 -14.16 1.22
N ASP A 295 15.49 -15.15 0.38
CA ASP A 295 15.42 -15.02 -1.07
C ASP A 295 13.97 -14.74 -1.54
N SER A 296 12.97 -15.37 -0.88
CA SER A 296 11.55 -15.13 -1.13
C SER A 296 11.12 -13.70 -0.76
N LEU A 297 11.63 -13.19 0.36
CA LEU A 297 11.35 -11.83 0.81
C LEU A 297 12.00 -10.79 -0.11
N GLU A 298 13.26 -11.00 -0.50
CA GLU A 298 13.96 -10.15 -1.48
C GLU A 298 13.22 -10.11 -2.81
N TYR A 299 12.80 -11.26 -3.31
CA TYR A 299 12.00 -11.37 -4.54
C TYR A 299 10.71 -10.54 -4.45
N LYS A 300 9.94 -10.72 -3.36
CA LYS A 300 8.66 -10.04 -3.15
C LYS A 300 8.86 -8.54 -3.02
N MET A 301 9.75 -8.10 -2.13
CA MET A 301 9.87 -6.69 -1.76
C MET A 301 10.52 -5.83 -2.84
N THR A 302 11.47 -6.36 -3.58
CA THR A 302 12.06 -5.68 -4.74
C THR A 302 10.99 -5.35 -5.78
N ARG A 303 10.16 -6.33 -6.14
CA ARG A 303 9.11 -6.18 -7.17
C ARG A 303 7.94 -5.34 -6.69
N LEU A 304 7.59 -5.53 -5.44
CA LEU A 304 6.54 -4.73 -4.82
C LEU A 304 6.92 -3.24 -4.80
N ALA A 305 8.17 -2.91 -4.49
CA ALA A 305 8.66 -1.53 -4.49
C ALA A 305 8.55 -0.85 -5.87
N ILE A 306 8.62 -1.62 -6.96
CA ILE A 306 8.43 -1.10 -8.31
C ILE A 306 6.95 -0.76 -8.55
N LEU A 307 6.03 -1.66 -8.17
CA LEU A 307 4.59 -1.50 -8.44
C LEU A 307 3.87 -0.66 -7.38
N GLN A 308 4.44 -0.54 -6.20
CA GLN A 308 3.89 0.29 -5.15
C GLN A 308 3.87 1.76 -5.57
N GLY A 309 2.70 2.38 -5.56
CA GLY A 309 2.55 3.78 -5.96
C GLY A 309 2.36 4.01 -7.47
N THR A 310 2.16 2.97 -8.27
CA THR A 310 1.93 3.08 -9.72
C THR A 310 0.44 3.09 -10.11
N THR A 311 -0.46 2.82 -9.17
CA THR A 311 -1.90 2.75 -9.39
C THR A 311 -2.60 3.98 -8.82
N PHE A 312 -3.47 4.58 -9.60
CA PHE A 312 -4.23 5.78 -9.27
C PHE A 312 -5.73 5.51 -9.45
N SER A 313 -6.55 5.97 -8.51
CA SER A 313 -8.00 5.95 -8.66
C SER A 313 -8.47 7.31 -9.17
N ARG A 314 -9.15 7.35 -10.33
CA ARG A 314 -9.77 8.58 -10.86
C ARG A 314 -10.92 9.05 -9.96
N THR A 315 -11.67 8.13 -9.37
CA THR A 315 -12.74 8.44 -8.43
C THR A 315 -12.23 9.23 -7.23
N PHE A 316 -11.08 8.83 -6.67
CA PHE A 316 -10.49 9.52 -5.53
C PHE A 316 -9.88 10.86 -5.92
N ASN A 317 -9.12 10.92 -6.99
CA ASN A 317 -8.46 12.15 -7.44
C ASN A 317 -9.44 13.20 -7.99
N LYS A 318 -10.72 12.83 -8.19
CA LYS A 318 -11.84 13.70 -8.60
C LYS A 318 -11.58 14.56 -9.84
N ASP A 319 -10.53 14.27 -10.56
CA ASP A 319 -10.08 15.05 -11.69
C ASP A 319 -9.73 14.13 -12.85
N THR A 320 -10.51 14.20 -13.90
CA THR A 320 -10.26 13.43 -15.11
C THR A 320 -8.97 13.83 -15.82
N SER A 321 -8.47 15.03 -15.57
CA SER A 321 -7.18 15.54 -16.08
C SER A 321 -6.01 15.25 -15.14
N LEU A 322 -6.31 14.75 -13.91
CA LEU A 322 -5.35 14.53 -12.83
C LEU A 322 -4.59 15.80 -12.39
N GLY A 323 -5.05 16.96 -12.81
CA GLY A 323 -4.65 18.29 -12.39
C GLY A 323 -3.15 18.51 -12.21
N ASP A 324 -2.81 19.33 -11.22
CA ASP A 324 -1.42 19.63 -10.85
C ASP A 324 -0.77 18.52 -9.99
N SER A 325 -1.56 17.58 -9.45
CA SER A 325 -1.04 16.46 -8.66
C SER A 325 -2.00 15.27 -8.64
N ALA A 326 -1.44 14.07 -8.50
CA ALA A 326 -2.20 12.84 -8.31
C ALA A 326 -1.63 12.02 -7.14
N MET A 327 -2.52 11.48 -6.30
CA MET A 327 -2.16 10.54 -5.25
C MET A 327 -2.41 9.11 -5.71
N SER A 328 -1.41 8.26 -5.57
CA SER A 328 -1.59 6.82 -5.80
C SER A 328 -2.48 6.19 -4.74
N VAL A 329 -3.03 5.02 -5.03
CA VAL A 329 -3.82 4.23 -4.05
C VAL A 329 -3.03 3.96 -2.78
N ASN A 330 -1.73 3.70 -2.91
CA ASN A 330 -0.85 3.48 -1.76
C ASN A 330 -0.61 4.75 -0.94
N CYS A 331 -0.48 5.91 -1.59
CA CYS A 331 -0.39 7.20 -0.92
C CYS A 331 -1.63 7.47 -0.07
N ILE A 332 -2.81 7.27 -0.62
CA ILE A 332 -4.08 7.48 0.07
C ILE A 332 -4.16 6.62 1.33
N ARG A 333 -3.85 5.34 1.22
CA ARG A 333 -3.87 4.41 2.34
C ARG A 333 -2.90 4.83 3.45
N ASN A 334 -1.67 5.17 3.08
CA ASN A 334 -0.66 5.61 4.04
C ASN A 334 -1.01 6.96 4.68
N TYR A 335 -1.55 7.89 3.92
CA TYR A 335 -1.97 9.20 4.40
C TYR A 335 -3.07 9.09 5.48
N THR A 336 -4.10 8.30 5.22
CA THR A 336 -5.20 8.11 6.17
C THR A 336 -4.75 7.39 7.45
N GLN A 337 -3.86 6.42 7.35
CA GLN A 337 -3.34 5.69 8.51
C GLN A 337 -2.32 6.48 9.32
N ARG A 338 -1.47 7.29 8.70
CA ARG A 338 -0.40 8.03 9.37
C ARG A 338 -0.80 9.39 9.90
N LYS A 339 -1.82 10.02 9.34
CA LYS A 339 -2.33 11.31 9.85
C LYS A 339 -2.72 11.26 11.32
N SER A 340 -3.18 10.10 11.80
CA SER A 340 -3.50 9.89 13.22
C SER A 340 -2.28 9.67 14.12
N TYR A 341 -1.09 9.41 13.54
CA TYR A 341 0.08 8.94 14.31
C TYR A 341 1.18 9.98 14.50
N TRP A 342 1.42 10.87 13.52
CA TRP A 342 2.64 11.66 13.46
C TRP A 342 2.43 13.17 13.24
N GLY A 343 1.22 13.63 13.02
CA GLY A 343 0.91 15.06 12.83
C GLY A 343 1.51 15.70 11.57
N ALA A 344 2.48 15.06 10.93
CA ALA A 344 3.11 15.52 9.71
C ALA A 344 2.68 14.63 8.53
N PRO A 345 2.10 15.21 7.48
CA PRO A 345 1.73 14.47 6.29
C PRO A 345 2.99 14.15 5.48
N PHE A 346 3.54 12.94 5.65
CA PHE A 346 4.48 12.43 4.67
C PHE A 346 3.67 11.91 3.48
N GLU A 347 3.64 12.69 2.43
CA GLU A 347 2.91 12.40 1.20
C GLU A 347 3.76 11.48 0.31
N TYR A 348 3.88 10.19 0.66
CA TYR A 348 4.53 9.21 -0.19
C TYR A 348 3.66 8.87 -1.38
N TYR A 349 4.28 8.73 -2.57
CA TYR A 349 3.60 8.40 -3.82
C TYR A 349 2.49 9.40 -4.21
N GLN A 350 2.67 10.66 -3.84
CA GLN A 350 1.99 11.78 -4.45
C GLN A 350 2.88 12.36 -5.54
N TYR A 351 2.34 12.46 -6.73
CA TYR A 351 3.06 12.93 -7.92
C TYR A 351 2.51 14.29 -8.34
N TYR A 352 3.40 15.21 -8.62
CA TYR A 352 3.05 16.51 -9.11
C TYR A 352 3.24 16.57 -10.62
N MET A 353 2.41 17.36 -11.33
CA MET A 353 2.42 17.46 -12.79
C MET A 353 2.50 16.08 -13.47
N PRO A 354 1.66 15.11 -13.10
CA PRO A 354 1.82 13.71 -13.52
C PRO A 354 1.70 13.51 -15.03
N LEU A 355 1.07 14.44 -15.75
CA LEU A 355 0.90 14.42 -17.21
C LEU A 355 1.91 15.31 -17.96
N ALA A 356 2.78 16.04 -17.27
CA ALA A 356 3.83 16.83 -17.89
C ALA A 356 4.88 15.94 -18.56
N ALA A 357 5.72 16.54 -19.41
CA ALA A 357 6.89 15.85 -19.96
C ALA A 357 7.72 15.24 -18.80
N LYS A 358 8.00 13.95 -18.84
CA LYS A 358 8.59 13.15 -17.74
C LYS A 358 7.73 13.01 -16.48
N GLY A 359 6.44 13.35 -16.53
CA GLY A 359 5.50 13.01 -15.45
C GLY A 359 5.23 11.53 -15.38
N ALA A 360 4.87 11.03 -14.19
CA ALA A 360 4.64 9.60 -13.94
C ALA A 360 3.60 8.98 -14.88
N LEU A 361 2.56 9.73 -15.24
CA LEU A 361 1.47 9.28 -16.11
C LEU A 361 1.65 9.68 -17.60
N ASN A 362 2.75 10.31 -17.98
CA ASN A 362 2.99 10.69 -19.36
C ASN A 362 3.56 9.53 -20.18
N GLN A 363 2.72 8.55 -20.44
CA GLN A 363 3.02 7.37 -21.27
C GLN A 363 2.07 7.36 -22.46
N SER A 364 2.56 7.06 -23.65
CA SER A 364 1.79 7.09 -24.90
C SER A 364 1.11 5.77 -25.26
N ASP A 365 1.64 4.65 -24.79
CA ASP A 365 1.07 3.32 -25.03
C ASP A 365 0.05 2.98 -23.94
N ILE A 366 -1.23 3.01 -24.31
CA ILE A 366 -2.34 2.88 -23.37
C ILE A 366 -3.20 1.68 -23.74
N LEU A 367 -3.32 0.73 -22.80
CA LEU A 367 -4.27 -0.39 -22.87
C LEU A 367 -5.58 0.03 -22.19
N LYS A 368 -6.67 0.03 -22.96
CA LYS A 368 -7.99 0.28 -22.42
C LYS A 368 -8.48 -0.94 -21.64
N CYS A 369 -8.99 -0.70 -20.43
CA CYS A 369 -9.53 -1.72 -19.54
C CYS A 369 -11.01 -1.45 -19.21
N SER A 370 -11.73 -2.47 -18.71
CA SER A 370 -13.12 -2.32 -18.26
C SER A 370 -13.24 -1.37 -17.06
N ASN A 371 -12.28 -1.42 -16.15
CA ASN A 371 -12.21 -0.61 -14.94
C ASN A 371 -11.09 0.45 -15.00
N GLY A 372 -10.76 0.96 -16.20
CA GLY A 372 -9.77 2.01 -16.37
C GLY A 372 -8.80 1.82 -17.51
N GLU A 373 -7.50 2.04 -17.24
CA GLU A 373 -6.45 1.90 -18.25
C GLU A 373 -5.10 1.48 -17.65
N VAL A 374 -4.29 0.77 -18.43
CA VAL A 374 -2.87 0.52 -18.15
C VAL A 374 -2.03 1.34 -19.11
N ARG A 375 -1.14 2.17 -18.57
CA ARG A 375 -0.16 2.93 -19.32
C ARG A 375 1.17 2.20 -19.30
N LYS A 376 1.59 1.66 -20.44
CA LYS A 376 2.85 0.92 -20.56
C LYS A 376 4.03 1.89 -20.57
N ALA A 377 4.95 1.72 -19.63
CA ALA A 377 6.13 2.55 -19.50
C ALA A 377 7.31 1.93 -20.24
N THR A 378 7.72 2.53 -21.33
CA THR A 378 8.98 2.24 -22.04
C THR A 378 10.15 3.02 -21.49
N GLU A 379 9.87 4.11 -20.74
CA GLU A 379 10.80 4.89 -19.93
C GLU A 379 10.19 5.05 -18.53
N TRP A 380 11.03 4.88 -17.49
CA TRP A 380 10.54 4.96 -16.12
C TRP A 380 10.67 6.36 -15.54
N ASN A 381 9.53 7.03 -15.37
CA ASN A 381 9.45 8.39 -14.86
C ASN A 381 9.07 8.46 -13.37
N ILE A 382 8.99 7.31 -12.69
CA ILE A 382 8.73 7.24 -11.26
C ILE A 382 10.07 7.14 -10.53
N ASP A 383 10.34 8.13 -9.68
CA ASP A 383 11.59 8.19 -8.95
C ASP A 383 11.64 7.08 -7.87
N LYS A 384 12.71 6.28 -7.89
CA LYS A 384 12.94 5.22 -6.90
C LYS A 384 12.99 5.74 -5.46
N ARG A 385 13.31 7.01 -5.25
CA ARG A 385 13.31 7.65 -3.93
C ARG A 385 11.92 7.71 -3.29
N MET A 386 10.85 7.53 -4.07
CA MET A 386 9.50 7.32 -3.54
C MET A 386 9.44 6.11 -2.60
N THR A 387 10.33 5.14 -2.73
CA THR A 387 10.44 4.00 -1.82
C THR A 387 11.27 4.29 -0.58
N PHE A 388 12.05 5.39 -0.57
CA PHE A 388 12.92 5.76 0.54
C PHE A 388 12.11 6.50 1.60
N HIS A 389 11.89 5.86 2.73
CA HIS A 389 11.08 6.42 3.81
C HIS A 389 11.92 7.24 4.77
N GLN A 390 11.33 8.33 5.23
CA GLN A 390 11.81 9.11 6.36
C GLN A 390 11.11 8.61 7.63
N TYR A 391 11.88 8.37 8.69
CA TYR A 391 11.34 7.88 9.95
C TYR A 391 11.59 8.87 11.07
N ALA A 392 10.53 9.21 11.80
CA ALA A 392 10.61 9.69 13.15
C ALA A 392 10.19 8.55 14.08
N ILE A 393 11.10 8.04 14.88
CA ILE A 393 10.84 6.90 15.76
C ILE A 393 10.25 7.44 17.07
N ALA A 394 9.04 6.98 17.42
CA ALA A 394 8.45 7.21 18.72
C ALA A 394 9.24 6.46 19.79
N THR A 395 10.11 7.15 20.48
CA THR A 395 11.09 6.54 21.38
C THR A 395 10.46 5.66 22.46
N SER A 396 9.30 6.05 23.02
CA SER A 396 8.62 5.25 24.05
C SER A 396 8.17 3.85 23.59
N ARG A 397 7.86 3.69 22.31
CA ARG A 397 7.41 2.41 21.72
C ARG A 397 8.54 1.53 21.22
N ASN A 398 9.70 2.13 20.98
CA ASN A 398 10.83 1.46 20.36
C ASN A 398 11.93 1.08 21.38
N VAL A 399 11.70 1.30 22.67
CA VAL A 399 12.59 0.79 23.72
C VAL A 399 12.55 -0.74 23.68
N LYS A 400 13.70 -1.36 23.46
CA LYS A 400 13.84 -2.82 23.44
C LYS A 400 14.40 -3.34 24.77
N GLU A 401 15.38 -2.63 25.32
CA GLU A 401 16.14 -3.11 26.45
C GLU A 401 16.82 -1.96 27.18
N VAL A 402 16.93 -2.08 28.48
CA VAL A 402 17.70 -1.19 29.35
C VAL A 402 18.77 -2.03 30.07
N GLN A 403 19.92 -1.44 30.33
CA GLN A 403 20.99 -2.14 31.05
C GLN A 403 20.51 -2.64 32.43
N LYS A 404 20.81 -3.89 32.71
CA LYS A 404 20.50 -4.57 33.98
C LYS A 404 21.77 -4.96 34.70
N GLN A 405 21.79 -4.78 36.01
CA GLN A 405 22.86 -5.26 36.86
C GLN A 405 22.47 -6.67 37.34
N GLY A 406 23.29 -7.68 37.02
CA GLY A 406 23.15 -9.03 37.57
C GLY A 406 23.62 -9.03 39.04
N GLN A 407 22.81 -9.59 39.94
CA GLN A 407 23.27 -9.91 41.29
C GLN A 407 24.00 -11.24 41.30
N THR A 408 25.22 -11.28 41.85
CA THR A 408 25.97 -12.52 42.02
C THR A 408 25.22 -13.43 43.02
N GLY A 409 24.58 -14.48 42.51
CA GLY A 409 23.79 -15.41 43.33
C GLY A 409 22.30 -15.06 43.52
N GLY A 410 21.79 -14.00 42.92
CA GLY A 410 20.38 -13.57 42.97
C GLY A 410 19.61 -13.88 41.68
N LYS A 411 18.30 -14.10 41.82
CA LYS A 411 17.40 -14.35 40.68
C LYS A 411 16.98 -13.08 39.94
N ASP A 412 17.14 -11.91 40.55
CA ASP A 412 16.63 -10.65 40.00
C ASP A 412 17.77 -9.71 39.57
N SER A 413 17.64 -9.17 38.38
CA SER A 413 18.51 -8.10 37.88
C SER A 413 17.81 -6.75 37.99
N LEU A 414 18.51 -5.73 38.53
CA LEU A 414 18.00 -4.37 38.62
C LEU A 414 18.26 -3.60 37.32
N GLU A 415 17.24 -2.94 36.83
CA GLU A 415 17.43 -1.98 35.74
C GLU A 415 18.19 -0.75 36.28
N LEU A 416 19.24 -0.33 35.55
CA LEU A 416 20.07 0.81 35.95
C LEU A 416 19.52 2.15 35.51
N ALA A 417 18.45 2.17 34.71
CA ALA A 417 17.71 3.37 34.35
C ALA A 417 16.20 3.08 34.32
N SER A 418 15.44 4.06 34.76
CA SER A 418 14.00 4.15 34.50
C SER A 418 13.74 5.05 33.30
N TYR A 419 12.62 4.84 32.63
CA TYR A 419 12.19 5.71 31.53
C TYR A 419 10.68 5.92 31.56
N LYS A 420 10.25 7.12 31.18
CA LYS A 420 8.84 7.52 31.17
C LYS A 420 8.57 8.48 30.01
N THR A 421 7.42 8.29 29.36
CA THR A 421 6.94 9.27 28.38
C THR A 421 6.34 10.47 29.10
N GLU A 422 6.84 11.64 28.77
CA GLU A 422 6.34 12.92 29.25
C GLU A 422 5.75 13.72 28.08
N PHE A 423 4.79 14.60 28.38
CA PHE A 423 4.08 15.37 27.37
C PHE A 423 4.27 16.87 27.61
N VAL A 424 4.36 17.60 26.50
CA VAL A 424 4.37 19.06 26.53
C VAL A 424 2.95 19.57 26.68
N ALA A 425 2.67 20.32 27.75
CA ALA A 425 1.35 20.89 27.97
C ALA A 425 1.03 21.99 26.93
N SER A 426 -0.24 22.10 26.52
CA SER A 426 -0.69 23.06 25.50
C SER A 426 -0.50 24.55 25.90
N ASN A 427 -0.37 24.83 27.18
CA ASN A 427 -0.06 26.16 27.73
C ASN A 427 1.45 26.47 27.68
N ASN A 428 2.33 25.49 27.51
CA ASN A 428 3.76 25.70 27.34
C ASN A 428 4.07 26.13 25.89
N LYS A 429 3.77 27.40 25.56
CA LYS A 429 3.90 27.92 24.18
C LYS A 429 5.32 27.90 23.63
N ALA A 430 6.33 27.81 24.49
CA ALA A 430 7.72 27.75 24.04
C ALA A 430 8.05 26.44 23.29
N PHE A 431 7.43 25.33 23.69
CA PHE A 431 7.79 23.99 23.18
C PHE A 431 6.62 23.21 22.58
N TYR A 432 5.37 23.62 22.83
CA TYR A 432 4.19 22.97 22.25
C TYR A 432 4.15 23.10 20.73
N ASN A 433 3.90 22.02 20.02
CA ASN A 433 3.96 21.86 18.56
C ASN A 433 5.37 22.03 17.95
N LYS A 434 6.42 21.98 18.77
CA LYS A 434 7.81 22.01 18.33
C LYS A 434 8.56 20.70 18.62
N LEU A 435 7.97 19.78 19.37
CA LEU A 435 8.45 18.44 19.63
C LEU A 435 7.57 17.40 18.91
N TRP A 436 8.16 16.30 18.52
CA TRP A 436 7.45 15.21 17.87
C TRP A 436 6.34 14.67 18.78
N ASN A 437 5.09 14.67 18.30
CA ASN A 437 3.90 14.31 19.09
C ASN A 437 3.72 15.10 20.40
N ASN A 438 4.32 16.26 20.54
CA ASN A 438 4.35 16.99 21.79
C ASN A 438 4.79 16.14 22.99
N SER A 439 5.73 15.23 22.78
CA SER A 439 6.17 14.27 23.80
C SER A 439 7.66 13.96 23.69
N PHE A 440 8.19 13.42 24.77
CA PHE A 440 9.55 12.91 24.82
C PHE A 440 9.66 11.78 25.86
N LEU A 441 10.67 10.94 25.68
CA LEU A 441 11.05 9.92 26.64
C LEU A 441 12.07 10.53 27.60
N GLU A 442 11.75 10.62 28.88
CA GLU A 442 12.69 10.98 29.93
C GLU A 442 13.33 9.72 30.48
N ILE A 443 14.66 9.63 30.42
CA ILE A 443 15.47 8.50 30.87
C ILE A 443 16.32 8.98 32.03
N ARG A 444 16.17 8.33 33.19
CA ARG A 444 16.89 8.70 34.42
C ARG A 444 17.61 7.48 34.98
N PRO A 445 18.83 7.65 35.53
CA PRO A 445 19.50 6.56 36.25
C PRO A 445 18.68 6.19 37.51
N THR A 446 18.66 4.89 37.82
CA THR A 446 18.01 4.41 39.04
C THR A 446 18.76 4.87 40.32
N LEU A 447 20.09 5.00 40.19
CA LEU A 447 20.98 5.56 41.20
C LEU A 447 21.83 6.65 40.58
N SER A 448 22.02 7.78 41.28
CA SER A 448 22.78 8.95 40.81
C SER A 448 24.24 8.63 40.46
N THR A 449 24.79 7.56 41.01
CA THR A 449 26.21 7.16 40.81
C THR A 449 26.46 6.25 39.64
N VAL A 450 25.42 5.73 38.96
CA VAL A 450 25.57 4.77 37.88
C VAL A 450 25.35 5.37 36.51
N THR A 451 26.08 4.89 35.54
CA THR A 451 25.83 5.11 34.12
C THR A 451 24.93 3.99 33.60
N TYR A 452 24.27 4.22 32.48
CA TYR A 452 23.34 3.27 31.88
C TYR A 452 23.46 3.28 30.35
N TRP A 453 22.86 2.29 29.73
CA TRP A 453 22.53 2.31 28.31
C TRP A 453 21.08 1.85 28.08
N ILE A 454 20.51 2.28 26.96
CA ILE A 454 19.17 1.91 26.51
C ILE A 454 19.24 1.58 25.01
N ASN A 455 18.58 0.50 24.62
CA ASN A 455 18.46 0.06 23.23
C ASN A 455 17.09 0.44 22.65
N PHE A 456 17.12 1.01 21.47
CA PHE A 456 15.93 1.32 20.66
C PHE A 456 15.93 0.48 19.39
N ILE A 457 14.76 -0.05 19.02
CA ILE A 457 14.57 -0.68 17.70
C ILE A 457 14.53 0.42 16.65
N ILE A 458 15.30 0.23 15.56
CA ILE A 458 15.26 1.05 14.36
C ILE A 458 14.54 0.23 13.29
N PRO A 459 13.24 0.50 13.03
CA PRO A 459 12.46 -0.30 12.09
C PRO A 459 12.74 0.10 10.64
N ASP A 460 12.38 -0.80 9.73
CA ASP A 460 12.11 -0.49 8.32
C ASP A 460 13.22 0.20 7.52
N VAL A 461 14.49 -0.04 7.84
CA VAL A 461 15.61 0.51 7.06
C VAL A 461 15.87 -0.31 5.80
N LEU A 462 16.27 0.38 4.74
CA LEU A 462 16.74 -0.23 3.49
C LEU A 462 18.27 -0.36 3.51
N SER A 463 18.81 -1.34 2.78
CA SER A 463 20.25 -1.47 2.58
C SER A 463 20.75 -0.53 1.49
N ASN A 464 22.05 -0.22 1.51
CA ASN A 464 22.76 0.54 0.46
C ASN A 464 22.24 1.95 0.17
N ILE A 465 21.40 2.51 1.05
CA ILE A 465 21.00 3.91 1.03
C ILE A 465 21.74 4.63 2.16
N GLY A 466 22.24 5.83 1.88
CA GLY A 466 22.77 6.71 2.91
C GLY A 466 21.64 7.31 3.75
N TYR A 467 21.79 7.25 5.07
CA TYR A 467 20.88 7.87 6.02
C TYR A 467 21.59 8.88 6.90
N ASP A 468 20.91 9.98 7.20
CA ASP A 468 21.27 10.86 8.29
C ASP A 468 20.50 10.44 9.54
N ILE A 469 21.21 10.25 10.65
CA ILE A 469 20.63 9.81 11.92
C ILE A 469 20.73 10.95 12.90
N TYR A 470 19.57 11.43 13.35
CA TYR A 470 19.47 12.50 14.36
C TYR A 470 18.83 11.99 15.65
N ILE A 471 19.27 12.52 16.77
CA ILE A 471 18.53 12.44 18.02
C ILE A 471 17.96 13.83 18.32
N VAL A 472 16.65 13.90 18.45
CA VAL A 472 15.95 15.12 18.85
C VAL A 472 15.79 15.13 20.36
N THR A 473 16.44 16.07 21.03
CA THR A 473 16.38 16.18 22.49
C THR A 473 15.41 17.26 22.93
N ALA A 474 14.83 17.06 24.09
CA ALA A 474 13.93 18.01 24.74
C ALA A 474 14.58 18.62 25.98
N PRO A 475 14.47 19.93 26.21
CA PRO A 475 14.93 20.55 27.44
C PRO A 475 14.01 20.22 28.64
N ALA A 476 14.49 20.33 29.86
CA ALA A 476 13.70 20.16 31.07
C ALA A 476 12.46 21.09 31.09
N LEU A 477 12.62 22.30 30.58
CA LEU A 477 11.57 23.31 30.44
C LEU A 477 10.39 22.88 29.56
N ALA A 478 10.56 21.84 28.73
CA ALA A 478 9.45 21.30 27.94
C ALA A 478 8.40 20.57 28.80
N LYS A 479 8.84 20.00 29.95
CA LYS A 479 7.98 19.35 30.91
C LYS A 479 7.47 20.34 31.95
N ASP A 480 8.39 21.09 32.56
CA ASP A 480 8.13 22.02 33.62
C ASP A 480 8.80 23.36 33.33
N THR A 481 8.00 24.42 33.18
CA THR A 481 8.49 25.79 32.92
C THR A 481 9.28 26.37 34.10
N LEU A 482 9.20 25.73 35.29
CA LEU A 482 9.89 26.10 36.52
C LEU A 482 11.03 25.13 36.87
N ALA A 483 11.47 24.29 35.89
CA ALA A 483 12.55 23.36 36.11
C ALA A 483 13.78 24.04 36.72
N SER A 484 14.38 23.42 37.74
CA SER A 484 15.53 23.91 38.45
C SER A 484 16.80 23.94 37.58
N ASP A 485 17.79 24.73 37.94
CA ASP A 485 19.09 24.79 37.27
C ASP A 485 19.77 23.40 37.23
N GLU A 486 19.55 22.56 38.22
CA GLU A 486 20.07 21.20 38.22
C GLU A 486 19.41 20.32 37.15
N GLU A 487 18.09 20.42 37.00
CA GLU A 487 17.34 19.68 35.95
C GLU A 487 17.65 20.20 34.55
N ARG A 488 18.10 21.43 34.41
CA ARG A 488 18.44 22.08 33.14
C ARG A 488 19.88 21.82 32.71
N ARG A 489 20.69 21.06 33.46
CA ARG A 489 22.07 20.73 33.08
C ARG A 489 22.08 19.91 31.81
N PRO A 490 23.09 20.09 30.91
CA PRO A 490 23.28 19.22 29.75
C PRO A 490 23.64 17.79 30.17
N THR A 491 23.45 16.84 29.27
CA THR A 491 23.95 15.47 29.43
C THR A 491 24.82 15.06 28.25
N LYS A 492 25.66 14.04 28.48
CA LYS A 492 26.54 13.46 27.45
C LYS A 492 26.14 12.03 27.16
N PHE A 493 26.19 11.64 25.89
CA PHE A 493 25.90 10.28 25.49
C PHE A 493 26.70 9.86 24.24
N SER A 494 26.82 8.57 24.02
CA SER A 494 27.33 7.99 22.78
C SER A 494 26.33 7.03 22.18
N CYS A 495 26.47 6.73 20.88
CA CYS A 495 25.58 5.84 20.14
C CYS A 495 26.34 4.70 19.46
N LYS A 496 25.76 3.49 19.52
CA LYS A 496 26.22 2.33 18.76
C LYS A 496 25.04 1.68 18.03
N MET A 497 25.30 1.24 16.81
CA MET A 497 24.34 0.45 16.03
C MET A 497 24.65 -1.05 16.18
N TYR A 498 23.61 -1.86 16.37
CA TYR A 498 23.65 -3.32 16.42
C TYR A 498 22.60 -3.90 15.48
N GLY A 499 22.87 -5.05 14.92
CA GLY A 499 21.88 -5.75 14.10
C GLY A 499 22.50 -6.53 12.95
N PRO A 500 21.67 -6.97 12.01
CA PRO A 500 22.12 -7.76 10.88
C PRO A 500 23.23 -7.08 10.08
N GLY A 501 24.25 -7.86 9.69
CA GLY A 501 25.43 -7.36 8.96
C GLY A 501 26.48 -6.65 9.82
N LEU A 502 26.24 -6.47 11.13
CA LEU A 502 27.19 -5.90 12.09
C LEU A 502 27.74 -6.97 13.03
N GLY A 503 28.97 -6.79 13.49
CA GLY A 503 29.56 -7.68 14.49
C GLY A 503 28.87 -7.56 15.86
N SER A 504 29.11 -8.54 16.75
CA SER A 504 28.52 -8.58 18.10
C SER A 504 28.85 -7.37 18.98
N SER A 505 29.99 -6.71 18.73
CA SER A 505 30.42 -5.48 19.42
C SER A 505 29.64 -4.24 18.99
N GLY A 506 28.85 -4.34 17.92
CA GLY A 506 28.20 -3.21 17.29
C GLY A 506 29.15 -2.22 16.63
N GLU A 507 28.60 -1.22 15.96
CA GLU A 507 29.33 -0.16 15.29
C GLU A 507 29.10 1.18 16.02
N LYS A 508 30.20 1.84 16.41
CA LYS A 508 30.13 3.14 17.08
C LYS A 508 29.85 4.23 16.04
N LEU A 509 28.74 4.96 16.23
CA LEU A 509 28.35 6.04 15.35
C LEU A 509 29.24 7.27 15.56
N LYS A 510 29.48 8.01 14.47
CA LYS A 510 30.32 9.21 14.46
C LYS A 510 29.63 10.32 13.65
N SER A 511 29.67 11.54 14.18
CA SER A 511 29.27 12.70 13.39
C SER A 511 30.23 12.96 12.22
N PRO A 512 29.85 13.81 11.24
CA PRO A 512 30.76 14.21 10.16
C PRO A 512 32.10 14.78 10.66
N ALA A 513 32.08 15.45 11.81
CA ALA A 513 33.29 15.98 12.48
C ALA A 513 34.09 14.93 13.28
N GLY A 514 33.69 13.63 13.19
CA GLY A 514 34.38 12.53 13.89
C GLY A 514 34.03 12.42 15.38
N LYS A 515 33.13 13.22 15.91
CA LYS A 515 32.70 13.15 17.32
C LYS A 515 31.94 11.84 17.56
N THR A 516 32.22 11.18 18.66
CA THR A 516 31.57 9.94 19.11
C THR A 516 30.83 10.08 20.42
N THR A 517 31.00 11.22 21.08
CA THR A 517 30.25 11.64 22.27
C THR A 517 29.53 12.93 21.94
N PHE A 518 28.26 12.96 22.24
CA PHE A 518 27.33 14.03 21.92
C PHE A 518 26.84 14.68 23.22
N GLU A 519 26.50 15.95 23.14
CA GLU A 519 26.05 16.75 24.28
C GLU A 519 24.74 17.45 23.95
N THR A 520 23.80 17.47 24.89
CA THR A 520 22.51 18.15 24.73
C THR A 520 22.62 19.62 25.09
N ARG A 521 21.78 20.48 24.46
CA ARG A 521 21.59 21.86 24.89
C ARG A 521 20.55 21.90 26.01
N PRO A 522 20.83 22.59 27.12
CA PRO A 522 19.96 22.51 28.30
C PRO A 522 18.59 23.18 28.15
N ASP A 523 18.47 24.25 27.35
CA ASP A 523 17.29 25.13 27.30
C ASP A 523 16.60 25.16 25.93
N SER A 524 17.04 24.35 24.98
CA SER A 524 16.50 24.34 23.63
C SER A 524 16.26 22.93 23.12
N ILE A 525 15.35 22.81 22.15
CA ILE A 525 15.21 21.59 21.37
C ILE A 525 16.44 21.49 20.46
N ASP A 526 17.08 20.34 20.47
CA ASP A 526 18.30 20.13 19.66
C ASP A 526 18.13 18.93 18.75
N TYR A 527 18.56 19.11 17.50
CA TYR A 527 18.62 18.07 16.46
C TYR A 527 20.08 17.66 16.29
N ILE A 528 20.52 16.69 17.09
CA ILE A 528 21.92 16.27 17.14
C ILE A 528 22.17 15.25 16.03
N LEU A 529 22.99 15.62 15.04
CA LEU A 529 23.41 14.72 13.96
C LEU A 529 24.42 13.70 14.49
N ILE A 530 23.95 12.48 14.68
CA ILE A 530 24.73 11.36 15.22
C ILE A 530 25.62 10.73 14.17
N SER A 531 25.08 10.56 12.95
CA SER A 531 25.83 10.03 11.80
C SER A 531 25.20 10.58 10.52
N SER A 532 26.04 10.85 9.52
CA SER A 532 25.61 11.29 8.20
C SER A 532 26.00 10.26 7.16
N ASN A 533 25.16 10.07 6.17
CA ASN A 533 25.34 9.11 5.08
C ASN A 533 25.62 7.67 5.58
N TYR A 534 24.99 7.28 6.69
CA TYR A 534 25.14 5.96 7.27
C TYR A 534 24.43 4.91 6.40
N LYS A 535 25.16 3.89 5.93
CA LYS A 535 24.61 2.82 5.08
C LYS A 535 24.39 1.56 5.91
N PHE A 536 23.13 1.18 6.08
CA PHE A 536 22.79 -0.10 6.67
C PHE A 536 23.22 -1.24 5.74
N LYS A 537 23.88 -2.25 6.29
CA LYS A 537 24.39 -3.39 5.52
C LYS A 537 23.30 -4.38 5.12
N LYS A 538 22.19 -4.39 5.85
CA LYS A 538 21.04 -5.25 5.60
C LYS A 538 19.75 -4.46 5.70
N CYS A 539 18.80 -4.84 4.88
CA CYS A 539 17.44 -4.34 4.93
C CYS A 539 16.68 -4.99 6.09
N THR A 540 15.92 -4.20 6.86
CA THR A 540 15.04 -4.72 7.91
C THR A 540 13.59 -4.28 7.71
N ARG A 541 13.28 -3.71 6.56
CA ARG A 541 11.95 -3.23 6.24
C ARG A 541 10.94 -4.39 6.24
N TYR A 542 9.83 -4.21 6.95
CA TYR A 542 8.79 -5.22 7.17
C TYR A 542 9.24 -6.47 7.96
N LEU A 543 10.42 -6.44 8.60
CA LEU A 543 10.85 -7.49 9.51
C LEU A 543 10.50 -7.11 10.95
N ASN A 544 9.73 -7.99 11.60
CA ASN A 544 9.35 -7.82 13.00
C ASN A 544 9.93 -8.92 13.92
N GLU A 545 10.65 -9.88 13.36
CA GLU A 545 11.18 -11.03 14.10
C GLU A 545 12.31 -10.60 15.03
N GLU A 546 12.32 -11.18 16.22
CA GLU A 546 13.37 -10.97 17.19
C GLU A 546 14.70 -11.50 16.67
N GLY A 547 15.77 -10.70 16.81
CA GLY A 547 17.11 -11.07 16.37
C GLY A 547 17.53 -10.55 15.01
N VAL A 548 16.58 -10.17 14.13
CA VAL A 548 16.88 -9.56 12.81
C VAL A 548 16.61 -8.05 12.74
N GLN A 549 16.30 -7.44 13.88
CA GLN A 549 16.01 -6.00 13.97
C GLN A 549 17.31 -5.19 14.14
N MET A 550 17.36 -4.02 13.48
CA MET A 550 18.37 -3.00 13.81
C MET A 550 18.05 -2.37 15.16
N ARG A 551 19.09 -2.16 15.98
CA ARG A 551 18.98 -1.55 17.30
C ARG A 551 20.04 -0.49 17.48
N MET A 552 19.64 0.68 17.97
CA MET A 552 20.55 1.72 18.39
C MET A 552 20.67 1.74 19.90
N ARG A 553 21.89 1.58 20.41
CA ARG A 553 22.21 1.73 21.82
C ARG A 553 22.66 3.16 22.09
N ILE A 554 22.01 3.80 23.03
CA ILE A 554 22.44 5.09 23.59
C ILE A 554 23.01 4.80 24.97
N THR A 555 24.27 5.22 25.18
CA THR A 555 25.00 5.06 26.46
C THR A 555 25.23 6.43 27.07
N ASN A 556 24.87 6.61 28.34
CA ASN A 556 25.23 7.81 29.09
C ASN A 556 26.72 7.85 29.37
N GLU A 557 27.38 8.98 29.07
CA GLU A 557 28.83 9.17 29.17
C GLU A 557 29.25 10.17 30.26
N VAL A 558 28.31 10.63 31.10
CA VAL A 558 28.60 11.59 32.16
C VAL A 558 29.34 10.91 33.31
N LEU A 559 30.53 11.42 33.64
CA LEU A 559 31.36 10.95 34.75
C LEU A 559 30.88 11.55 36.09
N ASN A 560 31.16 10.84 37.20
CA ASN A 560 30.78 11.31 38.54
C ASN A 560 31.39 12.68 38.90
N ASN A 561 32.61 12.97 38.44
CA ASN A 561 33.29 14.24 38.69
C ASN A 561 32.73 15.42 37.85
N GLU A 562 31.90 15.14 36.86
CA GLU A 562 31.23 16.18 36.05
C GLU A 562 29.89 16.60 36.60
N MET A 563 29.38 15.93 37.62
CA MET A 563 28.06 16.20 38.22
C MET A 563 28.11 17.17 39.41
N LEU A 564 29.31 17.42 39.92
CA LEU A 564 29.51 18.25 41.13
C LEU A 564 30.80 19.04 41.06
N ILE A 565 30.84 20.17 41.79
CA ILE A 565 32.04 20.98 41.99
C ILE A 565 32.85 20.36 43.12
N ARG A 566 34.17 20.25 42.90
CA ARG A 566 35.14 19.76 43.86
C ARG A 566 36.10 20.87 44.27
N PRO A 567 36.75 20.78 45.44
CA PRO A 567 37.81 21.71 45.80
C PRO A 567 38.88 21.79 44.72
N GLY A 568 39.16 22.99 44.21
CA GLY A 568 40.12 23.24 43.13
C GLY A 568 39.53 23.27 41.70
N ASP A 569 38.24 22.96 41.53
CA ASP A 569 37.58 23.18 40.26
C ASP A 569 37.31 24.69 40.02
N PRO A 570 37.26 25.16 38.76
CA PRO A 570 36.79 26.52 38.42
C PRO A 570 35.36 26.77 38.88
N GLU A 571 35.05 28.01 39.31
CA GLU A 571 33.70 28.41 39.72
C GLU A 571 32.69 28.27 38.56
N ASP A 572 33.13 28.49 37.34
CA ASP A 572 32.31 28.40 36.11
C ASP A 572 32.32 27.01 35.45
N LYS A 573 32.77 25.98 36.19
CA LYS A 573 32.81 24.60 35.69
C LYS A 573 31.43 24.15 35.21
N GLN A 574 31.33 23.75 33.94
CA GLN A 574 30.10 23.18 33.41
C GLN A 574 29.75 21.88 34.16
N LEU A 575 28.57 21.86 34.77
CA LEU A 575 28.03 20.67 35.41
C LEU A 575 27.05 19.97 34.49
N TYR A 576 27.03 18.63 34.60
CA TYR A 576 26.20 17.75 33.79
C TYR A 576 25.17 16.98 34.64
N THR A 577 24.10 16.52 33.99
CA THR A 577 23.17 15.54 34.55
C THR A 577 23.20 14.26 33.75
N ARG A 578 22.75 13.15 34.32
CA ARG A 578 22.55 11.89 33.60
C ARG A 578 21.14 11.74 33.05
N ASP A 579 20.27 12.67 33.32
CA ASP A 579 18.93 12.66 32.73
C ASP A 579 19.01 12.98 31.25
N LEU A 580 18.44 12.10 30.43
CA LEU A 580 18.40 12.26 28.97
C LEU A 580 16.93 12.30 28.52
N ARG A 581 16.57 13.32 27.74
CA ARG A 581 15.22 13.53 27.23
C ARG A 581 15.24 13.48 25.71
N ILE A 582 14.60 12.47 25.14
CA ILE A 582 14.57 12.21 23.69
C ILE A 582 13.14 12.31 23.18
N SER A 583 12.88 13.28 22.29
CA SER A 583 11.59 13.41 21.61
C SER A 583 11.47 12.41 20.45
N ALA A 584 12.51 12.30 19.63
CA ALA A 584 12.54 11.37 18.50
C ALA A 584 13.96 10.93 18.15
N ILE A 585 14.06 9.77 17.53
CA ILE A 585 15.20 9.34 16.73
C ILE A 585 14.76 9.45 15.27
N LEU A 586 15.44 10.28 14.48
CA LEU A 586 15.14 10.45 13.07
C LEU A 586 16.16 9.67 12.25
N VAL A 587 15.66 8.83 11.38
CA VAL A 587 16.43 8.12 10.37
C VAL A 587 15.87 8.54 9.01
N VAL A 588 16.60 9.39 8.32
CA VAL A 588 16.13 10.04 7.10
C VAL A 588 17.13 9.81 5.98
N PRO A 589 16.69 9.65 4.72
CA PRO A 589 17.61 9.58 3.58
C PRO A 589 18.57 10.77 3.60
N HIS A 590 19.84 10.53 3.31
CA HIS A 590 20.90 11.54 3.40
C HIS A 590 20.51 12.81 2.62
N GLY A 591 20.55 13.96 3.31
CA GLY A 591 20.20 15.27 2.78
C GLY A 591 18.72 15.58 2.67
N SER A 592 17.83 14.69 3.12
CA SER A 592 16.39 14.95 3.12
C SER A 592 15.93 15.83 4.28
N LEU A 593 16.78 16.08 5.28
CA LEU A 593 16.53 16.97 6.40
C LEU A 593 17.64 18.02 6.53
N GLU A 594 17.24 19.27 6.70
CA GLU A 594 18.14 20.39 6.92
C GLU A 594 17.77 21.06 8.26
N VAL A 595 18.74 21.22 9.12
CA VAL A 595 18.61 21.96 10.39
C VAL A 595 19.08 23.39 10.15
N VAL A 596 18.18 24.34 10.33
CA VAL A 596 18.45 25.76 10.05
C VAL A 596 18.36 26.59 11.33
N ASP A 597 19.20 27.61 11.44
CA ASP A 597 19.13 28.55 12.54
C ASP A 597 18.02 29.60 12.31
N GLU A 598 17.67 29.86 11.07
CA GLU A 598 16.60 30.77 10.67
C GLU A 598 15.75 30.16 9.57
N LEU A 599 14.45 29.98 9.85
CA LEU A 599 13.49 29.55 8.83
C LEU A 599 13.31 30.67 7.78
N PRO A 600 13.44 30.37 6.48
CA PRO A 600 13.26 31.33 5.40
C PRO A 600 11.78 31.72 5.23
N ALA A 601 11.51 32.78 4.50
CA ALA A 601 10.13 33.19 4.16
C ALA A 601 9.37 32.14 3.32
N LYS A 602 10.11 31.35 2.54
CA LYS A 602 9.55 30.25 1.72
C LYS A 602 10.44 29.03 1.78
N VAL A 603 9.81 27.86 1.82
CA VAL A 603 10.48 26.55 1.80
C VAL A 603 10.05 25.80 0.54
N GLY A 604 11.02 25.26 -0.19
CA GLY A 604 10.80 24.65 -1.49
C GLY A 604 10.89 25.67 -2.65
N THR A 605 10.65 25.23 -3.86
CA THR A 605 10.80 26.03 -5.09
C THR A 605 9.53 25.98 -5.97
N GLY A 606 9.39 27.00 -6.83
CA GLY A 606 8.32 27.07 -7.81
C GLY A 606 6.90 27.18 -7.21
N LYS A 607 5.92 26.60 -7.89
CA LYS A 607 4.50 26.62 -7.48
C LYS A 607 4.22 25.82 -6.19
N LYS A 608 5.16 25.04 -5.72
CA LYS A 608 5.05 24.14 -4.55
C LYS A 608 5.73 24.72 -3.32
N ALA A 609 6.36 25.85 -3.44
CA ALA A 609 6.93 26.55 -2.31
C ALA A 609 5.84 26.84 -1.28
N ILE A 610 6.13 26.49 -0.01
CA ILE A 610 5.26 26.77 1.14
C ILE A 610 5.70 28.10 1.73
N GLU A 611 4.75 29.00 1.91
CA GLU A 611 5.01 30.23 2.66
C GLU A 611 5.12 29.92 4.17
N VAL A 612 6.21 30.33 4.77
CA VAL A 612 6.41 30.25 6.21
C VAL A 612 5.73 31.50 6.83
N PRO A 613 4.81 31.30 7.80
CA PRO A 613 4.16 32.43 8.47
C PRO A 613 5.19 33.41 9.05
N ALA A 614 4.89 34.70 9.00
CA ALA A 614 5.80 35.73 9.50
C ALA A 614 6.26 35.51 10.96
N SER A 615 5.41 34.89 11.78
CA SER A 615 5.75 34.53 13.18
C SER A 615 6.79 33.42 13.31
N ALA A 616 7.02 32.62 12.27
CA ALA A 616 7.98 31.54 12.24
C ALA A 616 9.26 31.90 11.47
N GLN A 617 9.21 32.92 10.57
CA GLN A 617 10.38 33.36 9.82
C GLN A 617 11.47 33.88 10.78
N GLY A 618 12.74 33.60 10.42
CA GLY A 618 13.89 33.99 11.23
C GLY A 618 14.03 33.24 12.54
N THR A 619 13.19 32.23 12.82
CA THR A 619 13.34 31.38 14.01
C THR A 619 14.05 30.07 13.65
N PRO A 620 14.75 29.43 14.63
CA PRO A 620 15.34 28.12 14.41
C PRO A 620 14.33 27.06 14.01
N GLY A 621 14.69 26.19 13.06
CA GLY A 621 13.79 25.15 12.59
C GLY A 621 14.48 24.02 11.85
N ILE A 622 13.66 23.16 11.30
CA ILE A 622 14.07 22.11 10.34
C ILE A 622 13.25 22.23 9.07
N ILE A 623 13.86 21.85 7.96
CA ILE A 623 13.23 21.72 6.66
C ILE A 623 13.40 20.28 6.22
N MET A 624 12.29 19.63 5.84
CA MET A 624 12.32 18.27 5.29
C MET A 624 11.96 18.31 3.81
N TYR A 625 12.78 17.62 3.03
CA TYR A 625 12.60 17.45 1.60
C TYR A 625 12.24 15.97 1.35
N PRO A 626 10.97 15.60 1.15
CA PRO A 626 10.50 14.22 1.21
C PRO A 626 11.25 13.24 0.34
N HIS A 627 11.74 13.66 -0.81
CA HIS A 627 12.39 12.78 -1.78
C HIS A 627 13.79 13.24 -2.21
N ARG A 628 14.34 14.26 -1.54
CA ARG A 628 15.71 14.66 -1.76
C ARG A 628 16.65 13.57 -1.26
N ALA A 629 17.54 13.10 -2.11
CA ALA A 629 18.55 12.12 -1.74
C ALA A 629 19.90 12.45 -2.39
N TRP A 630 20.96 12.02 -1.74
CA TRP A 630 22.31 12.16 -2.28
C TRP A 630 22.48 11.29 -3.53
N ASP A 631 22.93 11.89 -4.62
CA ASP A 631 23.34 11.19 -5.83
C ASP A 631 24.84 10.97 -5.78
N GLU A 632 25.28 9.73 -5.62
CA GLU A 632 26.69 9.39 -5.50
C GLU A 632 27.47 9.62 -6.81
N GLU A 633 26.82 9.46 -7.97
CA GLU A 633 27.46 9.68 -9.26
C GLU A 633 27.64 11.19 -9.54
N ALA A 634 26.64 11.99 -9.16
CA ALA A 634 26.71 13.44 -9.33
C ALA A 634 27.49 14.15 -8.22
N GLY A 635 27.76 13.48 -7.08
CA GLY A 635 28.38 14.06 -5.90
C GLY A 635 27.61 15.24 -5.31
N SER A 636 26.28 15.25 -5.51
CA SER A 636 25.38 16.34 -5.10
C SER A 636 23.99 15.81 -4.76
N PHE A 637 23.22 16.61 -4.04
CA PHE A 637 21.78 16.32 -3.91
C PHE A 637 21.11 16.59 -5.24
N LYS A 638 20.36 15.62 -5.74
CA LYS A 638 19.38 15.90 -6.80
C LYS A 638 18.35 16.86 -6.24
N ASP A 639 18.37 18.07 -6.76
CA ASP A 639 17.33 19.02 -6.49
C ASP A 639 16.10 18.63 -7.33
N ASP A 640 15.19 17.93 -6.69
CA ASP A 640 13.87 17.64 -7.27
C ASP A 640 12.95 18.83 -7.16
N GLY A 641 13.51 19.98 -6.91
CA GLY A 641 12.91 21.29 -6.59
C GLY A 641 11.59 21.61 -7.25
N ALA A 642 11.27 20.95 -8.32
CA ALA A 642 10.00 21.10 -9.00
C ALA A 642 8.89 20.20 -8.45
N ASP A 643 9.17 19.02 -7.90
CA ASP A 643 8.16 17.97 -7.85
C ASP A 643 7.64 17.55 -6.46
N TYR A 644 8.23 18.02 -5.36
CA TYR A 644 7.84 17.59 -4.03
C TYR A 644 7.67 18.75 -3.05
N LYS A 645 6.55 18.73 -2.31
CA LYS A 645 6.25 19.71 -1.29
C LYS A 645 7.17 19.53 -0.09
N ALA A 646 8.07 20.48 0.14
CA ALA A 646 8.88 20.51 1.35
C ALA A 646 7.99 20.80 2.58
N TRP A 647 8.47 20.43 3.73
CA TRP A 647 7.81 20.65 5.02
C TRP A 647 8.79 21.28 6.00
N TYR A 648 8.29 22.06 6.97
CA TYR A 648 9.11 22.67 7.99
C TYR A 648 8.47 22.57 9.39
N MET A 649 9.30 22.64 10.42
CA MET A 649 8.89 22.74 11.81
C MET A 649 9.82 23.71 12.55
N GLN A 650 9.27 24.59 13.42
CA GLN A 650 10.06 25.39 14.36
C GLN A 650 10.69 24.47 15.43
N ARG A 651 11.88 24.82 15.89
CA ARG A 651 12.55 24.13 17.00
C ARG A 651 12.81 25.03 18.22
#